data_2608df63a82adc6270bd7b02403bb321
#
_entry.id   2608df63a82adc6270bd7b02403bb321
#
_cell.length_a   1.000
_cell.length_b   1.000
_cell.length_c   1.000
_cell.angle_alpha   90.00
_cell.angle_beta   90.00
_cell.angle_gamma   90.00
#
_symmetry.space_group_name_H-M   'P 1'
#
loop_
_entity.id
_entity.type
_entity.pdbx_description
1 polymer ?
#
loop_
_entity_poly.entity_id
_entity_poly.type
_entity_poly.pdbx_seq_one_letter_code
_entity_poly.pdbx_strand_id
1 'polypeptide(L)'
;MLGLTASVAYAEPTNQPTNQPTNQPTNQPTNQDSNLSEQLEQINVSGSTENSDTRTPPKIAETVKTAKTLEREQANNIKDIVKYETGVTVVEAGRFGQSGFAIRGVDENRVAINIDGLRQAETLSSQGFKELFEGYGNFNNTRNGAEIETLKEVNITKGANSIKSGSGSLGGSVIYKTKDARDYLLNKDYYVSYKKGYATENNQSFNTLTLAGRYKKFDALVVTTRRNGHELENYDYKNADSLTQGKKREKADPYKIEQDSTLLKLSFNPTENHRFTLAADLYEHRSRGQDLSYTLKYQKTSPDLPEKESRHTNDKTKRRNISFSYENFSQTPFWDTLKITYSDQRIKTRARTDDYCDAGVRYCEGTANPAGLKLTDGKITRRDGSELQFKKSTSDTKKEHDDFRKLIDTNGQEIGDKLARKRSSETWYDCSIFNCEKDTKIQVFQGNKPYGYDGKLKEVELEKKEINGKTFAKIKEQGSYSNPIYSIFPDSPGYLDRLWQERDLDTNTQQLNLDLTKDFKTWRVEHNLQYGSSYNTTMKRMVNRAGNDATDVQWWATPKLGTETCEYSYDANLCPRVDPEFSYLLPIKTKEKSVYLFDNVVITDYLSFDLGYRYDNIHYQPKYKHGVTPKLPDDIVKGLFIPLKKGRNSNDEVKKNVQENIDYIAKQNKKYKAHSYSFVSTIDPTSFLRLQLKYSKGFRAPTSDEMYFTFKHPDFTIFPNTNLKPEIAKTKEIAFTLHNDDWGFISTSLFKTNYRDFIDLVYKGEQTFSVGNRGGTQSFKTFQNINRDIAVVKGIEINSKVFLGKMAKFMDGFNLSYKYTYQKGRMDGNIPMNAIQPKTMVYGLGYDHPSQKFGFNFYTTHVASKNPEDTYDIYAKDKQQTNTSIKWRSKSYTILDLIGYVQPIKNLTIRAGVYNLTNRKYITWDSARSIRSFGTSNVIEQTTGLGINRFYAPGRNYKMSVQFEF
;
A
#
# COMPACT_ATOMS: atom_id res chain seq x y z
N MET A 1 -2.12 -13.51 -33.07
CA MET A 1 -1.69 -14.15 -34.34
C MET A 1 -1.62 -13.09 -35.41
N LEU A 2 -0.43 -12.65 -35.73
CA LEU A 2 -0.11 -11.93 -36.96
C LEU A 2 1.38 -12.19 -37.16
N GLY A 3 1.67 -13.01 -38.16
CA GLY A 3 3.00 -13.39 -38.57
C GLY A 3 3.63 -12.25 -39.37
N LEU A 4 4.86 -11.92 -39.05
CA LEU A 4 5.75 -11.10 -39.84
C LEU A 4 7.00 -11.94 -40.09
N THR A 5 7.11 -12.43 -41.32
CA THR A 5 8.31 -13.01 -41.88
C THR A 5 9.25 -11.88 -42.32
N ALA A 6 10.40 -11.76 -41.72
CA ALA A 6 11.48 -10.88 -42.13
C ALA A 6 12.56 -11.72 -42.82
N SER A 7 12.80 -11.45 -44.09
CA SER A 7 13.91 -11.99 -44.88
C SER A 7 15.19 -11.25 -44.55
N VAL A 8 16.23 -12.00 -44.23
CA VAL A 8 17.58 -11.52 -43.96
C VAL A 8 18.34 -11.52 -45.29
N ALA A 9 18.89 -10.36 -45.69
CA ALA A 9 19.85 -10.24 -46.77
C ALA A 9 21.26 -10.10 -46.17
N TYR A 10 22.13 -11.00 -46.57
CA TYR A 10 23.56 -10.98 -46.29
C TYR A 10 24.27 -9.97 -47.20
N ALA A 11 25.20 -9.17 -46.67
CA ALA A 11 26.23 -8.46 -47.42
C ALA A 11 27.60 -8.74 -46.81
N GLU A 12 28.53 -9.17 -47.65
CA GLU A 12 29.91 -9.51 -47.30
C GLU A 12 30.80 -8.27 -47.09
N PRO A 13 31.93 -8.41 -46.36
CA PRO A 13 32.81 -7.30 -46.04
C PRO A 13 33.95 -7.14 -47.06
N THR A 14 34.21 -5.92 -47.45
CA THR A 14 35.46 -5.58 -48.17
C THR A 14 36.48 -4.96 -47.20
N ASN A 15 37.62 -5.65 -47.07
CA ASN A 15 38.84 -5.19 -46.44
C ASN A 15 39.61 -4.22 -47.34
N GLN A 16 40.11 -3.09 -46.84
CA GLN A 16 41.45 -2.62 -47.18
C GLN A 16 42.03 -1.71 -46.10
N PRO A 17 43.33 -1.83 -45.74
CA PRO A 17 43.98 -1.06 -44.70
C PRO A 17 44.73 0.13 -45.27
N THR A 18 44.74 1.27 -44.58
CA THR A 18 45.75 2.30 -44.79
C THR A 18 46.32 2.74 -43.47
N ASN A 19 47.57 2.35 -43.23
CA ASN A 19 48.47 2.89 -42.22
C ASN A 19 49.01 4.27 -42.65
N GLN A 20 48.97 5.24 -41.77
CA GLN A 20 50.12 6.17 -41.57
C GLN A 20 50.03 6.86 -40.20
N PRO A 21 51.16 6.98 -39.44
CA PRO A 21 51.22 7.63 -38.14
C PRO A 21 51.64 9.08 -38.25
N THR A 22 50.97 9.97 -37.53
CA THR A 22 51.52 11.28 -37.23
C THR A 22 51.53 11.54 -35.73
N ASN A 23 52.74 11.44 -35.15
CA ASN A 23 53.08 11.92 -33.83
C ASN A 23 53.15 13.47 -33.83
N GLN A 24 52.36 14.11 -32.94
CA GLN A 24 52.83 15.32 -32.26
C GLN A 24 52.12 15.46 -30.91
N PRO A 25 52.87 15.74 -29.82
CA PRO A 25 52.27 15.91 -28.51
C PRO A 25 51.91 17.39 -28.28
N THR A 26 50.67 17.66 -27.98
CA THR A 26 50.29 18.94 -27.39
C THR A 26 49.79 18.68 -25.99
N ASN A 27 50.66 18.97 -25.02
CA ASN A 27 50.30 19.12 -23.65
C ASN A 27 49.48 20.41 -23.47
N GLN A 28 48.23 20.28 -23.18
CA GLN A 28 47.43 21.25 -22.39
C GLN A 28 46.47 20.48 -21.47
N PRO A 29 46.45 20.78 -20.17
CA PRO A 29 45.48 20.20 -19.28
C PRO A 29 44.15 20.92 -19.49
N THR A 30 43.25 20.26 -20.16
CA THR A 30 41.83 20.66 -20.15
C THR A 30 41.22 20.15 -18.85
N ASN A 31 41.05 21.03 -17.90
CA ASN A 31 40.10 20.87 -16.85
C ASN A 31 38.67 20.86 -17.48
N GLN A 32 38.25 19.72 -17.86
CA GLN A 32 36.86 19.44 -18.17
C GLN A 32 36.52 18.24 -17.32
N ASP A 33 35.75 18.43 -16.28
CA ASP A 33 34.90 17.36 -15.73
C ASP A 33 34.35 17.68 -14.35
N SER A 34 33.71 18.84 -14.20
CA SER A 34 32.86 19.05 -13.03
C SER A 34 31.41 19.46 -13.33
N ASN A 35 31.01 19.59 -14.58
CA ASN A 35 29.70 20.12 -14.92
C ASN A 35 28.80 19.18 -15.71
N LEU A 36 29.08 17.88 -15.70
CA LEU A 36 28.28 16.86 -16.38
C LEU A 36 27.41 16.03 -15.43
N SER A 37 27.09 16.51 -14.24
CA SER A 37 26.32 15.75 -13.26
C SER A 37 24.84 15.57 -13.62
N GLU A 38 24.36 16.14 -14.74
CA GLU A 38 23.06 15.79 -15.34
C GLU A 38 23.17 15.28 -16.79
N GLN A 39 24.31 15.19 -17.36
CA GLN A 39 24.47 14.28 -18.50
C GLN A 39 24.38 12.86 -17.96
N LEU A 40 23.29 12.28 -18.32
CA LEU A 40 22.92 10.90 -18.21
C LEU A 40 24.14 9.97 -17.98
N GLU A 41 24.39 9.51 -16.73
CA GLU A 41 25.23 8.35 -16.52
C GLU A 41 24.67 7.23 -17.36
N GLN A 42 25.36 6.90 -18.43
CA GLN A 42 24.99 5.80 -19.29
C GLN A 42 24.92 4.53 -18.47
N ILE A 43 23.82 3.85 -18.60
CA ILE A 43 23.79 2.44 -18.23
C ILE A 43 24.71 1.75 -19.23
N ASN A 44 25.92 1.42 -18.82
CA ASN A 44 26.82 0.57 -19.61
C ASN A 44 26.24 -0.84 -19.59
N VAL A 45 25.35 -1.11 -20.54
CA VAL A 45 24.63 -2.37 -20.66
C VAL A 45 25.53 -3.42 -21.35
N SER A 46 26.53 -3.01 -22.09
CA SER A 46 27.53 -3.93 -22.63
C SER A 46 28.75 -3.87 -21.69
N GLY A 47 29.11 -4.96 -21.02
CA GLY A 47 30.23 -5.19 -20.10
C GLY A 47 31.58 -4.49 -20.35
N SER A 48 31.61 -3.26 -20.79
CA SER A 48 32.75 -2.38 -20.93
C SER A 48 32.89 -1.45 -19.74
N THR A 49 33.72 -1.77 -18.89
CA THR A 49 34.79 -1.12 -18.13
C THR A 49 34.65 0.32 -17.63
N GLU A 50 33.47 0.85 -17.37
CA GLU A 50 33.39 1.99 -16.46
C GLU A 50 32.72 1.56 -15.16
N ASN A 51 33.53 1.47 -14.11
CA ASN A 51 33.13 1.26 -12.75
C ASN A 51 32.25 2.41 -12.29
N SER A 52 30.92 2.26 -12.44
CA SER A 52 29.93 3.14 -11.80
C SER A 52 29.86 2.95 -10.27
N ASP A 53 30.80 2.24 -9.71
CA ASP A 53 31.07 2.24 -8.29
C ASP A 53 31.81 3.55 -7.99
N THR A 54 31.01 4.61 -7.77
CA THR A 54 31.55 5.92 -7.47
C THR A 54 32.42 5.81 -6.23
N ARG A 55 33.75 5.95 -6.43
CA ARG A 55 34.73 6.12 -5.33
C ARG A 55 34.56 7.49 -4.69
N THR A 56 33.80 8.36 -5.35
CA THR A 56 33.46 9.69 -4.85
C THR A 56 32.38 9.58 -3.75
N PRO A 57 32.53 10.34 -2.66
CA PRO A 57 31.51 10.35 -1.61
C PRO A 57 30.19 10.90 -2.15
N PRO A 58 29.05 10.31 -1.75
CA PRO A 58 27.74 10.85 -2.10
C PRO A 58 27.57 12.25 -1.49
N LYS A 59 26.68 13.05 -2.08
CA LYS A 59 26.25 14.31 -1.48
C LYS A 59 25.66 14.05 -0.09
N ILE A 60 25.77 15.05 0.79
CA ILE A 60 25.27 14.94 2.16
C ILE A 60 23.79 14.51 2.19
N ALA A 61 23.51 13.45 2.95
CA ALA A 61 22.17 12.89 3.13
C ALA A 61 21.50 12.38 1.83
N GLU A 62 22.28 12.02 0.81
CA GLU A 62 21.81 11.51 -0.47
C GLU A 62 22.33 10.09 -0.73
N THR A 63 21.52 9.25 -1.32
CA THR A 63 21.88 7.91 -1.81
C THR A 63 21.32 7.74 -3.20
N VAL A 64 22.18 7.42 -4.15
CA VAL A 64 21.81 7.16 -5.54
C VAL A 64 22.01 5.68 -5.82
N LYS A 65 20.99 5.03 -6.36
CA LYS A 65 21.05 3.63 -6.83
C LYS A 65 20.77 3.61 -8.32
N THR A 66 21.76 3.19 -9.08
CA THR A 66 21.64 3.00 -10.53
C THR A 66 20.96 1.66 -10.85
N ALA A 67 20.48 1.50 -12.09
CA ALA A 67 19.94 0.24 -12.56
C ALA A 67 20.92 -0.93 -12.34
N LYS A 68 22.23 -0.72 -12.57
CA LYS A 68 23.27 -1.73 -12.31
C LYS A 68 23.31 -2.16 -10.84
N THR A 69 23.22 -1.22 -9.91
CA THR A 69 23.17 -1.52 -8.47
C THR A 69 21.93 -2.31 -8.12
N LEU A 70 20.74 -1.89 -8.63
CA LEU A 70 19.48 -2.59 -8.39
C LEU A 70 19.49 -4.02 -8.95
N GLU A 71 20.09 -4.22 -10.12
CA GLU A 71 20.27 -5.56 -10.72
C GLU A 71 21.23 -6.44 -9.92
N ARG A 72 22.35 -5.87 -9.43
CA ARG A 72 23.32 -6.60 -8.58
C ARG A 72 22.69 -7.03 -7.26
N GLU A 73 21.92 -6.17 -6.63
CA GLU A 73 21.17 -6.46 -5.40
C GLU A 73 19.94 -7.33 -5.65
N GLN A 74 19.60 -7.62 -6.92
CA GLN A 74 18.42 -8.37 -7.34
C GLN A 74 17.12 -7.80 -6.76
N ALA A 75 16.98 -6.47 -6.84
CA ALA A 75 15.81 -5.76 -6.39
C ALA A 75 14.59 -6.13 -7.25
N ASN A 76 13.55 -6.68 -6.64
CA ASN A 76 12.29 -7.05 -7.28
C ASN A 76 11.13 -6.14 -6.90
N ASN A 77 11.26 -5.41 -5.81
CA ASN A 77 10.24 -4.53 -5.26
C ASN A 77 10.90 -3.34 -4.55
N ILE A 78 10.09 -2.38 -4.09
CA ILE A 78 10.60 -1.16 -3.45
C ILE A 78 11.32 -1.41 -2.11
N LYS A 79 10.98 -2.49 -1.39
CA LYS A 79 11.67 -2.86 -0.14
C LYS A 79 13.09 -3.31 -0.42
N ASP A 80 13.30 -4.00 -1.54
CA ASP A 80 14.63 -4.41 -1.97
C ASP A 80 15.54 -3.22 -2.33
N ILE A 81 14.96 -2.11 -2.85
CA ILE A 81 15.72 -0.88 -3.14
C ILE A 81 16.46 -0.38 -1.90
N VAL A 82 15.83 -0.48 -0.73
CA VAL A 82 16.36 0.05 0.53
C VAL A 82 16.89 -1.03 1.48
N LYS A 83 16.93 -2.27 1.04
CA LYS A 83 17.29 -3.43 1.89
C LYS A 83 18.64 -3.27 2.58
N TYR A 84 19.63 -2.74 1.88
CA TYR A 84 20.98 -2.53 2.41
C TYR A 84 21.26 -1.04 2.71
N GLU A 85 20.18 -0.25 2.84
CA GLU A 85 20.27 1.13 3.33
C GLU A 85 19.91 1.22 4.80
N THR A 86 20.41 2.27 5.48
CA THR A 86 20.07 2.56 6.87
C THR A 86 19.35 3.91 6.97
N GLY A 87 18.44 4.06 7.93
CA GLY A 87 17.63 5.25 8.10
C GLY A 87 16.49 5.42 7.09
N VAL A 88 16.31 4.47 6.21
CA VAL A 88 15.20 4.39 5.23
C VAL A 88 14.60 3.00 5.28
N THR A 89 13.29 2.91 5.38
CA THR A 89 12.54 1.65 5.30
C THR A 89 11.29 1.82 4.45
N VAL A 90 10.65 0.72 4.12
CA VAL A 90 9.36 0.71 3.43
C VAL A 90 8.28 0.36 4.42
N VAL A 91 7.20 1.13 4.40
CA VAL A 91 6.04 0.92 5.25
C VAL A 91 5.24 -0.27 4.71
N GLU A 92 4.91 -1.22 5.56
CA GLU A 92 4.12 -2.39 5.23
C GLU A 92 2.63 -2.13 5.54
N ALA A 93 1.74 -2.45 4.60
CA ALA A 93 0.31 -2.14 4.65
C ALA A 93 -0.58 -3.39 4.61
N GLY A 94 -0.18 -4.45 5.33
CA GLY A 94 -0.95 -5.69 5.40
C GLY A 94 -1.25 -6.25 4.00
N ARG A 95 -2.51 -6.55 3.72
CA ARG A 95 -2.95 -7.14 2.43
C ARG A 95 -2.63 -6.29 1.19
N PHE A 96 -2.42 -4.99 1.35
CA PHE A 96 -2.03 -4.08 0.25
C PHE A 96 -0.53 -4.06 -0.02
N GLY A 97 0.23 -4.85 0.74
CA GLY A 97 1.66 -5.01 0.57
C GLY A 97 2.45 -3.78 1.01
N GLN A 98 3.42 -3.40 0.19
CA GLN A 98 4.34 -2.31 0.49
C GLN A 98 3.72 -0.97 0.09
N SER A 99 3.75 -0.01 0.99
CA SER A 99 3.30 1.36 0.77
C SER A 99 4.48 2.29 0.98
N GLY A 100 4.54 3.49 0.49
CA GLY A 100 5.51 4.55 0.73
C GLY A 100 6.80 4.21 1.50
N PHE A 101 7.57 5.23 1.78
CA PHE A 101 8.83 5.10 2.51
C PHE A 101 8.74 5.73 3.90
N ALA A 102 9.54 5.22 4.83
CA ALA A 102 9.83 5.85 6.10
C ALA A 102 11.28 6.32 6.10
N ILE A 103 11.52 7.61 6.32
CA ILE A 103 12.84 8.22 6.36
C ILE A 103 12.99 9.01 7.66
N ARG A 104 14.05 8.73 8.43
CA ARG A 104 14.37 9.42 9.66
C ARG A 104 13.17 9.60 10.61
N GLY A 105 12.37 8.54 10.76
CA GLY A 105 11.27 8.50 11.73
C GLY A 105 9.97 9.18 11.33
N VAL A 106 9.83 9.58 10.07
CA VAL A 106 8.57 10.01 9.48
C VAL A 106 8.28 9.23 8.21
N ASP A 107 7.02 8.96 7.96
CA ASP A 107 6.63 8.05 6.90
C ASP A 107 5.49 8.58 6.02
N GLU A 108 5.14 7.79 5.01
CA GLU A 108 4.04 7.98 4.07
C GLU A 108 4.06 9.35 3.38
N ASN A 109 3.07 10.18 3.63
CA ASN A 109 2.91 11.47 2.98
C ASN A 109 3.94 12.53 3.40
N ARG A 110 4.83 12.18 4.35
CA ARG A 110 5.99 13.00 4.76
C ARG A 110 7.27 12.67 4.02
N VAL A 111 7.20 11.69 3.12
CA VAL A 111 8.25 11.37 2.15
C VAL A 111 7.70 11.59 0.76
N ALA A 112 8.25 12.53 0.01
CA ALA A 112 7.82 12.79 -1.36
C ALA A 112 8.28 11.68 -2.30
N ILE A 113 7.45 11.28 -3.25
CA ILE A 113 7.79 10.31 -4.31
C ILE A 113 7.49 10.96 -5.66
N ASN A 114 8.49 11.00 -6.53
CA ASN A 114 8.36 11.50 -7.90
C ASN A 114 8.84 10.45 -8.90
N ILE A 115 8.20 10.38 -10.06
CA ILE A 115 8.64 9.57 -11.21
C ILE A 115 8.79 10.52 -12.39
N ASP A 116 10.00 10.66 -12.93
CA ASP A 116 10.32 11.59 -14.04
C ASP A 116 9.77 13.02 -13.80
N GLY A 117 9.91 13.53 -12.57
CA GLY A 117 9.42 14.86 -12.20
C GLY A 117 7.93 14.95 -11.91
N LEU A 118 7.17 13.88 -12.09
CA LEU A 118 5.74 13.81 -11.76
C LEU A 118 5.54 13.31 -10.34
N ARG A 119 4.93 14.16 -9.51
CA ARG A 119 4.62 13.81 -8.13
C ARG A 119 3.60 12.70 -8.06
N GLN A 120 3.87 11.69 -7.23
CA GLN A 120 2.93 10.59 -7.00
C GLN A 120 1.87 10.98 -5.98
N ALA A 121 0.66 10.43 -6.17
CA ALA A 121 -0.48 10.71 -5.32
C ALA A 121 -0.23 10.37 -3.85
N GLU A 122 -0.87 11.10 -2.97
CA GLU A 122 -0.87 10.89 -1.54
C GLU A 122 -1.73 9.68 -1.15
N THR A 123 -1.30 8.94 -0.12
CA THR A 123 -2.16 7.94 0.51
C THR A 123 -3.21 8.59 1.41
N LEU A 124 -4.24 7.84 1.78
CA LEU A 124 -5.27 8.27 2.75
C LEU A 124 -4.73 8.26 4.17
N SER A 125 -3.57 8.87 4.46
CA SER A 125 -3.11 8.75 5.84
C SER A 125 -2.10 9.79 6.30
N SER A 126 -2.35 10.34 7.48
CA SER A 126 -1.31 10.68 8.44
C SER A 126 -0.75 9.40 9.06
N GLN A 127 0.41 9.47 9.71
CA GLN A 127 0.99 8.34 10.43
C GLN A 127 -0.01 7.70 11.41
N GLY A 128 -0.68 8.50 12.22
CA GLY A 128 -1.68 8.01 13.17
C GLY A 128 -2.89 7.37 12.52
N PHE A 129 -3.35 7.91 11.40
CA PHE A 129 -4.42 7.31 10.62
C PHE A 129 -4.04 5.90 10.15
N LYS A 130 -2.83 5.71 9.66
CA LYS A 130 -2.34 4.41 9.24
C LYS A 130 -2.29 3.41 10.39
N GLU A 131 -1.75 3.80 11.53
CA GLU A 131 -1.71 2.97 12.73
C GLU A 131 -3.12 2.54 13.18
N LEU A 132 -4.11 3.40 13.01
CA LEU A 132 -5.50 3.11 13.32
C LEU A 132 -6.16 2.17 12.32
N PHE A 133 -5.94 2.38 11.02
CA PHE A 133 -6.68 1.70 9.94
C PHE A 133 -6.01 0.45 9.40
N GLU A 134 -4.76 0.21 9.66
CA GLU A 134 -4.06 -0.97 9.16
C GLU A 134 -4.76 -2.27 9.57
N GLY A 135 -5.45 -2.25 10.72
CA GLY A 135 -6.29 -3.34 11.19
C GLY A 135 -7.61 -3.56 10.42
N TYR A 136 -8.01 -2.65 9.53
CA TYR A 136 -9.29 -2.74 8.80
C TYR A 136 -9.16 -2.96 7.30
N GLY A 137 -7.96 -3.13 6.78
CA GLY A 137 -7.64 -3.66 5.46
C GLY A 137 -8.20 -2.94 4.22
N ASN A 138 -9.31 -2.23 4.33
CA ASN A 138 -10.06 -1.73 3.18
C ASN A 138 -9.78 -0.27 2.79
N PHE A 139 -8.89 0.41 3.49
CA PHE A 139 -8.66 1.85 3.30
C PHE A 139 -7.29 2.21 2.78
N ASN A 140 -6.35 1.29 2.78
CA ASN A 140 -5.00 1.58 2.40
C ASN A 140 -4.84 1.61 0.88
N ASN A 141 -4.35 2.72 0.37
CA ASN A 141 -3.93 2.87 -1.00
C ASN A 141 -2.41 2.89 -1.04
N THR A 142 -1.82 2.03 -1.85
CA THR A 142 -0.38 2.03 -2.02
C THR A 142 0.05 3.17 -2.94
N ARG A 143 1.12 3.87 -2.59
CA ARG A 143 1.76 4.88 -3.44
C ARG A 143 2.70 4.27 -4.48
N ASN A 144 2.87 2.96 -4.44
CA ASN A 144 3.92 2.25 -5.16
C ASN A 144 3.42 1.68 -6.46
N GLY A 145 3.42 2.51 -7.48
CA GLY A 145 3.19 2.12 -8.85
C GLY A 145 4.45 2.15 -9.70
N ALA A 146 5.64 1.84 -9.14
CA ALA A 146 6.89 1.79 -9.89
C ALA A 146 7.32 0.34 -10.13
N GLU A 147 7.67 0.03 -11.38
CA GLU A 147 8.30 -1.23 -11.76
C GLU A 147 9.83 -1.04 -11.77
N ILE A 148 10.55 -1.87 -11.02
CA ILE A 148 12.01 -1.76 -10.86
C ILE A 148 12.74 -1.87 -12.21
N GLU A 149 12.29 -2.74 -13.10
CA GLU A 149 12.93 -2.97 -14.40
C GLU A 149 12.82 -1.76 -15.35
N THR A 150 11.91 -0.83 -15.08
CA THR A 150 11.80 0.42 -15.87
C THR A 150 12.71 1.53 -15.38
N LEU A 151 13.33 1.37 -14.20
CA LEU A 151 14.09 2.40 -13.53
C LEU A 151 15.54 2.42 -14.02
N LYS A 152 16.02 3.61 -14.32
CA LYS A 152 17.42 3.92 -14.58
C LYS A 152 18.16 4.27 -13.29
N GLU A 153 17.51 5.06 -12.44
CA GLU A 153 18.09 5.60 -11.21
C GLU A 153 17.02 5.80 -10.14
N VAL A 154 17.40 5.60 -8.90
CA VAL A 154 16.62 5.95 -7.71
C VAL A 154 17.48 6.87 -6.84
N ASN A 155 17.03 8.09 -6.65
CA ASN A 155 17.69 9.06 -5.76
C ASN A 155 16.88 9.20 -4.46
N ILE A 156 17.51 8.89 -3.34
CA ILE A 156 16.93 8.97 -2.00
C ILE A 156 17.61 10.10 -1.25
N THR A 157 16.86 11.13 -0.90
CA THR A 157 17.36 12.24 -0.09
C THR A 157 16.75 12.18 1.30
N LYS A 158 17.58 12.32 2.34
CA LYS A 158 17.14 12.28 3.74
C LYS A 158 17.08 13.70 4.33
N GLY A 159 16.12 13.92 5.22
CA GLY A 159 15.84 15.23 5.82
C GLY A 159 14.98 16.12 4.91
N ALA A 160 14.59 17.30 5.42
CA ALA A 160 13.72 18.21 4.70
C ALA A 160 14.35 18.63 3.35
N ASN A 161 13.64 18.39 2.25
CA ASN A 161 14.10 18.70 0.89
C ASN A 161 12.94 19.02 -0.05
N SER A 162 12.29 20.17 0.17
CA SER A 162 11.15 20.57 -0.66
C SER A 162 11.54 21.31 -1.94
N ILE A 163 12.81 21.62 -2.18
CA ILE A 163 13.25 22.42 -3.35
C ILE A 163 12.89 21.70 -4.65
N LYS A 164 13.33 20.45 -4.81
CA LYS A 164 13.06 19.64 -6.00
C LYS A 164 11.71 18.91 -5.94
N SER A 165 11.24 18.52 -4.75
CA SER A 165 10.11 17.62 -4.58
C SER A 165 8.80 18.31 -4.17
N GLY A 166 8.84 19.58 -3.76
CA GLY A 166 7.68 20.32 -3.30
C GLY A 166 7.14 19.88 -1.95
N SER A 167 5.84 20.02 -1.76
CA SER A 167 5.13 19.60 -0.54
C SER A 167 5.29 18.11 -0.26
N GLY A 168 5.43 17.73 1.02
CA GLY A 168 5.52 16.34 1.45
C GLY A 168 6.94 15.82 1.65
N SER A 169 7.98 16.60 1.38
CA SER A 169 9.38 16.22 1.61
C SER A 169 9.87 16.68 2.98
N LEU A 170 9.25 16.22 4.06
CA LEU A 170 9.63 16.53 5.44
C LEU A 170 10.73 15.61 5.97
N GLY A 171 10.57 14.31 5.77
CA GLY A 171 11.58 13.30 6.12
C GLY A 171 12.59 13.07 5.02
N GLY A 172 12.21 13.39 3.79
CA GLY A 172 13.03 13.19 2.60
C GLY A 172 12.22 13.00 1.34
N SER A 173 12.88 12.55 0.30
CA SER A 173 12.26 12.25 -0.99
C SER A 173 12.87 11.03 -1.65
N VAL A 174 12.08 10.36 -2.47
CA VAL A 174 12.51 9.27 -3.36
C VAL A 174 12.13 9.67 -4.78
N ILE A 175 13.13 9.89 -5.61
CA ILE A 175 12.97 10.32 -7.00
C ILE A 175 13.39 9.17 -7.90
N TYR A 176 12.45 8.71 -8.72
CA TYR A 176 12.67 7.69 -9.74
C TYR A 176 12.89 8.36 -11.09
N LYS A 177 13.93 7.93 -11.78
CA LYS A 177 14.16 8.24 -13.20
C LYS A 177 13.97 6.97 -14.02
N THR A 178 13.15 7.03 -15.04
CA THR A 178 12.93 5.89 -15.93
C THR A 178 13.95 5.85 -17.07
N LYS A 179 14.17 4.66 -17.61
CA LYS A 179 15.07 4.39 -18.74
C LYS A 179 14.65 5.17 -19.99
N ASP A 180 15.61 5.48 -20.83
CA ASP A 180 15.44 6.16 -22.12
C ASP A 180 16.17 5.40 -23.23
N ALA A 181 15.79 5.56 -24.49
CA ALA A 181 16.46 4.92 -25.62
C ALA A 181 17.96 5.27 -25.71
N ARG A 182 18.32 6.52 -25.33
CA ARG A 182 19.71 6.99 -25.29
C ARG A 182 20.60 6.18 -24.35
N ASP A 183 20.03 5.60 -23.29
CA ASP A 183 20.78 4.77 -22.33
C ASP A 183 21.34 3.48 -22.97
N TYR A 184 20.76 3.05 -24.09
CA TYR A 184 21.09 1.81 -24.78
C TYR A 184 21.75 2.00 -26.14
N LEU A 185 21.58 3.16 -26.80
CA LEU A 185 21.90 3.40 -28.20
C LEU A 185 23.12 4.29 -28.41
N LEU A 186 24.06 4.34 -27.46
CA LEU A 186 25.21 5.22 -27.59
C LEU A 186 26.07 4.92 -28.86
N ASN A 187 26.42 3.65 -29.01
CA ASN A 187 27.31 3.18 -30.09
C ASN A 187 26.65 2.13 -31.00
N LYS A 188 25.32 2.06 -30.96
CA LYS A 188 24.53 1.10 -31.75
C LYS A 188 23.14 1.64 -32.05
N ASP A 189 22.52 1.13 -33.09
CA ASP A 189 21.20 1.57 -33.54
C ASP A 189 20.06 0.70 -33.02
N TYR A 190 20.37 -0.43 -32.39
CA TYR A 190 19.36 -1.29 -31.77
C TYR A 190 19.90 -1.99 -30.52
N TYR A 191 18.99 -2.30 -29.61
CA TYR A 191 19.27 -3.09 -28.42
C TYR A 191 18.06 -3.96 -28.10
N VAL A 192 18.33 -5.20 -27.76
CA VAL A 192 17.32 -6.19 -27.35
C VAL A 192 17.82 -6.88 -26.10
N SER A 193 16.99 -6.94 -25.06
CA SER A 193 17.30 -7.72 -23.87
C SER A 193 16.07 -8.48 -23.39
N TYR A 194 16.28 -9.72 -23.00
CA TYR A 194 15.27 -10.56 -22.34
C TYR A 194 15.82 -11.05 -21.00
N LYS A 195 15.08 -10.78 -19.94
CA LYS A 195 15.41 -11.17 -18.57
C LYS A 195 14.30 -12.00 -17.98
N LYS A 196 14.63 -13.16 -17.44
CA LYS A 196 13.72 -14.01 -16.66
C LYS A 196 14.25 -14.18 -15.25
N GLY A 197 13.38 -14.02 -14.25
CA GLY A 197 13.75 -14.17 -12.85
C GLY A 197 12.74 -14.95 -12.04
N TYR A 198 13.21 -15.46 -10.90
CA TYR A 198 12.41 -16.21 -9.94
C TYR A 198 12.87 -15.93 -8.52
N ALA A 199 11.90 -15.78 -7.60
CA ALA A 199 12.12 -15.59 -6.18
C ALA A 199 11.28 -16.58 -5.36
N THR A 200 11.90 -17.30 -4.43
CA THR A 200 11.21 -18.30 -3.62
C THR A 200 10.41 -17.72 -2.46
N GLU A 201 10.73 -16.48 -2.02
CA GLU A 201 10.08 -15.86 -0.87
C GLU A 201 8.56 -15.63 -1.05
N ASN A 202 8.11 -15.55 -2.29
CA ASN A 202 6.71 -15.36 -2.69
C ASN A 202 6.38 -16.12 -3.98
N ASN A 203 7.18 -17.13 -4.32
CA ASN A 203 7.06 -17.94 -5.53
C ASN A 203 6.82 -17.07 -6.79
N GLN A 204 7.51 -15.93 -6.84
CA GLN A 204 7.35 -14.96 -7.92
C GLN A 204 8.24 -15.29 -9.10
N SER A 205 7.65 -15.43 -10.28
CA SER A 205 8.36 -15.41 -11.56
C SER A 205 8.12 -14.10 -12.29
N PHE A 206 9.13 -13.61 -13.01
CA PHE A 206 8.97 -12.44 -13.86
C PHE A 206 9.72 -12.59 -15.18
N ASN A 207 9.22 -11.87 -16.18
CA ASN A 207 9.82 -11.76 -17.49
C ASN A 207 9.85 -10.28 -17.88
N THR A 208 11.01 -9.81 -18.35
CA THR A 208 11.20 -8.44 -18.83
C THR A 208 11.76 -8.49 -20.24
N LEU A 209 11.14 -7.76 -21.15
CA LEU A 209 11.63 -7.52 -22.51
C LEU A 209 11.97 -6.04 -22.63
N THR A 210 13.20 -5.74 -23.04
CA THR A 210 13.65 -4.37 -23.34
C THR A 210 14.04 -4.30 -24.81
N LEU A 211 13.45 -3.36 -25.51
CA LEU A 211 13.74 -3.06 -26.91
C LEU A 211 14.06 -1.59 -27.05
N ALA A 212 15.19 -1.25 -27.65
CA ALA A 212 15.51 0.11 -28.07
C ALA A 212 15.98 0.13 -29.51
N GLY A 213 15.63 1.17 -30.23
CA GLY A 213 16.01 1.31 -31.63
C GLY A 213 16.06 2.75 -32.06
N ARG A 214 16.99 3.04 -33.01
CA ARG A 214 17.13 4.34 -33.65
C ARG A 214 16.99 4.18 -35.15
N TYR A 215 16.20 5.05 -35.75
CA TYR A 215 16.10 5.16 -37.19
C TYR A 215 16.07 6.63 -37.59
N LYS A 216 17.12 7.08 -38.28
CA LYS A 216 17.30 8.50 -38.66
C LYS A 216 17.19 9.41 -37.43
N LYS A 217 16.16 10.27 -37.40
CA LYS A 217 15.90 11.25 -36.36
C LYS A 217 14.96 10.73 -35.22
N PHE A 218 14.55 9.48 -35.30
CA PHE A 218 13.66 8.87 -34.30
C PHE A 218 14.41 7.86 -33.47
N ASP A 219 14.13 7.83 -32.18
CA ASP A 219 14.50 6.73 -31.31
C ASP A 219 13.29 6.28 -30.48
N ALA A 220 13.27 5.02 -30.11
CA ALA A 220 12.20 4.43 -29.33
C ALA A 220 12.75 3.45 -28.29
N LEU A 221 12.05 3.39 -27.16
CA LEU A 221 12.28 2.42 -26.09
C LEU A 221 10.97 1.76 -25.71
N VAL A 222 11.01 0.44 -25.54
CA VAL A 222 9.95 -0.34 -24.90
C VAL A 222 10.55 -1.20 -23.80
N VAL A 223 10.06 -1.08 -22.58
CA VAL A 223 10.36 -1.99 -21.48
C VAL A 223 9.05 -2.56 -20.97
N THR A 224 8.86 -3.86 -21.11
CA THR A 224 7.64 -4.52 -20.60
C THR A 224 8.01 -5.63 -19.65
N THR A 225 7.32 -5.66 -18.50
CA THR A 225 7.56 -6.63 -17.42
C THR A 225 6.25 -7.22 -16.96
N ARG A 226 6.23 -8.53 -16.81
CA ARG A 226 5.14 -9.25 -16.19
C ARG A 226 5.64 -10.08 -15.01
N ARG A 227 5.01 -9.92 -13.85
CA ARG A 227 5.30 -10.64 -12.60
C ARG A 227 4.08 -11.41 -12.14
N ASN A 228 4.27 -12.67 -11.75
CA ASN A 228 3.24 -13.52 -11.17
C ASN A 228 3.82 -14.20 -9.93
N GLY A 229 3.10 -14.15 -8.83
CA GLY A 229 3.51 -14.74 -7.57
C GLY A 229 2.35 -14.86 -6.61
N HIS A 230 2.67 -15.08 -5.36
CA HIS A 230 1.70 -15.14 -4.29
C HIS A 230 2.15 -14.30 -3.08
N GLU A 231 1.50 -14.46 -1.93
CA GLU A 231 1.87 -13.80 -0.68
C GLU A 231 3.32 -14.08 -0.28
N LEU A 232 3.88 -13.19 0.53
CA LEU A 232 5.19 -13.40 1.13
C LEU A 232 5.11 -14.56 2.13
N GLU A 233 5.91 -15.59 1.93
CA GLU A 233 6.01 -16.75 2.83
C GLU A 233 6.70 -16.33 4.14
N ASN A 234 5.95 -16.24 5.23
CA ASN A 234 6.53 -15.94 6.53
C ASN A 234 7.43 -17.09 7.03
N TYR A 235 8.19 -16.85 8.10
CA TYR A 235 9.05 -17.89 8.66
C TYR A 235 8.26 -19.16 8.95
N ASP A 236 8.79 -20.30 8.52
CA ASP A 236 8.18 -21.65 8.67
C ASP A 236 6.80 -21.81 7.99
N TYR A 237 6.56 -21.06 6.93
CA TYR A 237 5.29 -21.01 6.19
C TYR A 237 4.77 -22.38 5.78
N LYS A 238 5.67 -23.30 5.34
CA LYS A 238 5.28 -24.63 4.84
C LYS A 238 4.73 -25.54 5.94
N ASN A 239 5.23 -25.40 7.17
CA ASN A 239 4.84 -26.20 8.31
C ASN A 239 3.69 -25.59 9.13
N ALA A 240 3.37 -24.32 8.89
CA ALA A 240 2.28 -23.64 9.59
C ALA A 240 0.92 -24.18 9.13
N ASP A 241 0.00 -24.34 10.08
CA ASP A 241 -1.36 -24.83 9.81
C ASP A 241 -2.10 -23.89 8.84
N SER A 242 -2.61 -24.46 7.76
CA SER A 242 -3.35 -23.74 6.74
C SER A 242 -4.82 -23.53 7.09
N LEU A 243 -5.38 -24.32 8.01
CA LEU A 243 -6.79 -24.35 8.35
C LEU A 243 -7.17 -23.35 9.43
N THR A 244 -6.24 -22.99 10.32
CA THR A 244 -6.50 -22.02 11.38
C THR A 244 -6.87 -20.66 10.80
N GLN A 245 -8.00 -20.11 11.22
CA GLN A 245 -8.53 -18.81 10.82
C GLN A 245 -8.53 -17.80 11.99
N GLY A 246 -8.68 -16.51 11.65
CA GLY A 246 -8.75 -15.42 12.60
C GLY A 246 -7.42 -15.09 13.27
N LYS A 247 -7.50 -14.44 14.43
CA LYS A 247 -6.34 -13.86 15.14
C LYS A 247 -5.26 -14.87 15.56
N LYS A 248 -5.59 -16.16 15.62
CA LYS A 248 -4.63 -17.22 15.99
C LYS A 248 -3.87 -17.81 14.80
N ARG A 249 -4.18 -17.35 13.57
CA ARG A 249 -3.54 -17.86 12.35
C ARG A 249 -2.06 -17.49 12.32
N GLU A 250 -1.21 -18.51 12.16
CA GLU A 250 0.27 -18.39 12.14
C GLU A 250 0.86 -18.31 10.72
N LYS A 251 0.06 -18.60 9.71
CA LYS A 251 0.43 -18.59 8.29
C LYS A 251 -0.06 -17.33 7.62
N ALA A 252 0.73 -16.74 6.74
CA ALA A 252 0.30 -15.62 5.89
C ALA A 252 -0.97 -15.99 5.11
N ASP A 253 -1.79 -14.98 4.82
CA ASP A 253 -3.02 -15.18 4.07
C ASP A 253 -2.73 -15.44 2.59
N PRO A 254 -3.47 -16.35 1.94
CA PRO A 254 -3.19 -16.75 0.57
C PRO A 254 -3.68 -15.70 -0.43
N TYR A 255 -2.76 -15.14 -1.21
CA TYR A 255 -3.03 -14.18 -2.28
C TYR A 255 -2.33 -14.60 -3.57
N LYS A 256 -3.03 -14.50 -4.69
CA LYS A 256 -2.42 -14.48 -6.02
C LYS A 256 -2.13 -13.04 -6.40
N ILE A 257 -0.87 -12.74 -6.70
CA ILE A 257 -0.39 -11.40 -7.02
C ILE A 257 0.10 -11.38 -8.46
N GLU A 258 -0.43 -10.45 -9.24
CA GLU A 258 -0.08 -10.22 -10.64
C GLU A 258 0.30 -8.76 -10.83
N GLN A 259 1.39 -8.50 -11.54
CA GLN A 259 1.84 -7.16 -11.87
C GLN A 259 2.28 -7.09 -13.32
N ASP A 260 1.71 -6.15 -14.06
CA ASP A 260 2.05 -5.85 -15.44
C ASP A 260 2.53 -4.40 -15.54
N SER A 261 3.61 -4.17 -16.26
CA SER A 261 4.16 -2.84 -16.49
C SER A 261 4.66 -2.70 -17.91
N THR A 262 4.46 -1.53 -18.51
CA THR A 262 5.02 -1.18 -19.82
C THR A 262 5.43 0.29 -19.82
N LEU A 263 6.71 0.54 -20.07
CA LEU A 263 7.25 1.85 -20.37
C LEU A 263 7.51 1.93 -21.89
N LEU A 264 6.89 2.91 -22.53
CA LEU A 264 7.10 3.23 -23.94
C LEU A 264 7.57 4.67 -24.04
N LYS A 265 8.68 4.91 -24.74
CA LYS A 265 9.15 6.26 -25.10
C LYS A 265 9.44 6.30 -26.60
N LEU A 266 8.89 7.32 -27.25
CA LEU A 266 9.14 7.61 -28.66
C LEU A 266 9.65 9.04 -28.75
N SER A 267 10.83 9.22 -29.32
CA SER A 267 11.48 10.52 -29.43
C SER A 267 11.77 10.90 -30.86
N PHE A 268 11.65 12.18 -31.15
CA PHE A 268 11.99 12.81 -32.41
C PHE A 268 13.05 13.89 -32.20
N ASN A 269 14.18 13.76 -32.85
CA ASN A 269 15.35 14.64 -32.76
C ASN A 269 15.56 15.35 -34.13
N PRO A 270 14.85 16.46 -34.42
CA PRO A 270 14.97 17.15 -35.70
C PRO A 270 16.39 17.68 -35.93
N THR A 271 17.05 18.12 -34.86
CA THR A 271 18.47 18.51 -34.80
C THR A 271 19.07 18.01 -33.49
N GLU A 272 20.37 18.16 -33.31
CA GLU A 272 21.08 17.80 -32.06
C GLU A 272 20.60 18.61 -30.84
N ASN A 273 20.09 19.83 -31.07
CA ASN A 273 19.66 20.72 -30.01
C ASN A 273 18.17 20.59 -29.66
N HIS A 274 17.41 19.80 -30.39
CA HIS A 274 15.97 19.70 -30.17
C HIS A 274 15.50 18.26 -30.04
N ARG A 275 14.79 17.95 -28.98
CA ARG A 275 14.22 16.63 -28.74
C ARG A 275 12.76 16.73 -28.30
N PHE A 276 11.90 15.98 -28.94
CA PHE A 276 10.50 15.81 -28.57
C PHE A 276 10.29 14.37 -28.14
N THR A 277 9.72 14.13 -26.98
CA THR A 277 9.47 12.77 -26.48
C THR A 277 8.02 12.61 -26.07
N LEU A 278 7.37 11.57 -26.58
CA LEU A 278 6.10 11.07 -26.11
C LEU A 278 6.39 9.81 -25.28
N ALA A 279 5.94 9.80 -24.04
CA ALA A 279 6.13 8.68 -23.12
C ALA A 279 4.78 8.18 -22.58
N ALA A 280 4.67 6.86 -22.46
CA ALA A 280 3.58 6.19 -21.77
C ALA A 280 4.16 5.23 -20.73
N ASP A 281 3.81 5.43 -19.48
CA ASP A 281 4.19 4.58 -18.37
C ASP A 281 2.92 3.96 -17.77
N LEU A 282 2.74 2.67 -18.00
CA LEU A 282 1.56 1.89 -17.66
C LEU A 282 1.94 0.87 -16.57
N TYR A 283 1.16 0.85 -15.51
CA TYR A 283 1.37 -0.07 -14.40
C TYR A 283 0.03 -0.61 -13.91
N GLU A 284 -0.07 -1.91 -13.75
CA GLU A 284 -1.22 -2.58 -13.16
C GLU A 284 -0.75 -3.59 -12.12
N HIS A 285 -1.31 -3.52 -10.92
CA HIS A 285 -1.11 -4.49 -9.85
C HIS A 285 -2.45 -5.04 -9.42
N ARG A 286 -2.54 -6.36 -9.30
CA ARG A 286 -3.74 -7.08 -8.88
C ARG A 286 -3.38 -8.09 -7.79
N SER A 287 -4.16 -8.09 -6.71
CA SER A 287 -4.07 -9.07 -5.63
C SER A 287 -5.44 -9.69 -5.39
N ARG A 288 -5.55 -11.00 -5.48
CA ARG A 288 -6.79 -11.76 -5.23
C ARG A 288 -6.49 -12.89 -4.26
N GLY A 289 -7.34 -13.06 -3.24
CA GLY A 289 -7.13 -14.12 -2.27
C GLY A 289 -8.16 -14.13 -1.16
N GLN A 290 -7.76 -14.69 -0.04
CA GLN A 290 -8.59 -14.84 1.14
C GLN A 290 -7.92 -14.20 2.34
N ASP A 291 -8.68 -13.43 3.10
CA ASP A 291 -8.26 -12.81 4.36
C ASP A 291 -8.57 -13.78 5.53
N LEU A 292 -7.87 -14.91 5.58
CA LEU A 292 -8.12 -15.96 6.57
C LEU A 292 -7.76 -15.51 8.00
N SER A 293 -6.85 -14.57 8.15
CA SER A 293 -6.49 -13.99 9.45
C SER A 293 -7.52 -12.97 9.98
N TYR A 294 -8.46 -12.55 9.13
CA TYR A 294 -9.53 -11.65 9.51
C TYR A 294 -10.41 -12.29 10.58
N THR A 295 -10.68 -11.56 11.66
CA THR A 295 -11.55 -12.06 12.74
C THR A 295 -12.99 -11.76 12.41
N LEU A 296 -13.71 -12.76 11.92
CA LEU A 296 -15.13 -12.67 11.65
C LEU A 296 -15.92 -12.52 12.97
N LYS A 297 -16.95 -11.69 12.95
CA LYS A 297 -17.79 -11.39 14.12
C LYS A 297 -18.52 -12.63 14.63
N TYR A 298 -18.87 -13.54 13.75
CA TYR A 298 -19.62 -14.77 14.01
C TYR A 298 -18.83 -16.01 13.63
N GLN A 299 -17.52 -15.97 13.80
CA GLN A 299 -16.67 -17.10 13.48
C GLN A 299 -17.12 -18.33 14.27
N LYS A 300 -17.51 -19.38 13.56
CA LYS A 300 -17.78 -20.66 14.16
C LYS A 300 -16.51 -21.48 14.33
N THR A 301 -16.46 -22.20 15.43
CA THR A 301 -15.38 -23.12 15.77
C THR A 301 -15.63 -24.54 15.23
N SER A 302 -16.56 -24.71 14.30
CA SER A 302 -16.89 -26.04 13.75
C SER A 302 -15.92 -26.42 12.63
N PRO A 303 -15.28 -27.60 12.70
CA PRO A 303 -14.41 -28.10 11.63
C PRO A 303 -15.15 -28.47 10.34
N ASP A 304 -16.48 -28.53 10.38
CA ASP A 304 -17.33 -28.95 9.25
C ASP A 304 -17.81 -27.78 8.37
N LEU A 305 -17.33 -26.56 8.62
CA LEU A 305 -17.69 -25.38 7.82
C LEU A 305 -16.98 -25.46 6.46
N PRO A 306 -17.72 -25.25 5.35
CA PRO A 306 -17.10 -25.28 4.03
C PRO A 306 -16.08 -24.13 3.88
N GLU A 307 -15.05 -24.34 3.09
CA GLU A 307 -13.99 -23.36 2.75
C GLU A 307 -14.53 -21.99 2.25
N LYS A 308 -15.81 -21.90 1.98
CA LYS A 308 -16.49 -20.71 1.48
C LYS A 308 -16.75 -19.62 2.54
N GLU A 309 -16.65 -19.95 3.82
CA GLU A 309 -16.98 -19.02 4.92
C GLU A 309 -15.79 -18.14 5.31
N SER A 310 -15.18 -17.49 4.37
CA SER A 310 -14.06 -16.61 4.62
C SER A 310 -14.24 -15.30 3.87
N ARG A 311 -13.43 -14.34 4.25
CA ARG A 311 -13.32 -13.09 3.57
C ARG A 311 -12.49 -13.25 2.30
N HIS A 312 -13.10 -12.98 1.15
CA HIS A 312 -12.42 -12.94 -0.15
C HIS A 312 -12.09 -11.50 -0.53
N THR A 313 -10.94 -11.32 -1.17
CA THR A 313 -10.46 -10.00 -1.57
C THR A 313 -10.06 -9.98 -3.03
N ASN A 314 -10.28 -8.85 -3.68
CA ASN A 314 -9.87 -8.60 -5.06
C ASN A 314 -9.49 -7.14 -5.20
N ASP A 315 -8.22 -6.84 -5.00
CA ASP A 315 -7.68 -5.49 -5.00
C ASP A 315 -6.92 -5.23 -6.30
N LYS A 316 -7.07 -4.02 -6.82
CA LYS A 316 -6.49 -3.62 -8.09
C LYS A 316 -6.03 -2.18 -8.05
N THR A 317 -4.80 -1.94 -8.48
CA THR A 317 -4.26 -0.61 -8.71
C THR A 317 -3.81 -0.49 -10.16
N LYS A 318 -4.26 0.57 -10.83
CA LYS A 318 -3.83 0.93 -12.18
C LYS A 318 -3.27 2.33 -12.16
N ARG A 319 -2.07 2.51 -12.71
CA ARG A 319 -1.50 3.81 -13.02
C ARG A 319 -1.24 3.91 -14.51
N ARG A 320 -1.73 4.97 -15.12
CA ARG A 320 -1.44 5.36 -16.49
C ARG A 320 -0.89 6.77 -16.46
N ASN A 321 0.33 6.95 -16.90
CA ASN A 321 0.92 8.25 -17.12
C ASN A 321 1.26 8.40 -18.61
N ILE A 322 0.76 9.46 -19.22
CA ILE A 322 1.12 9.86 -20.58
C ILE A 322 1.75 11.23 -20.47
N SER A 323 2.96 11.38 -20.99
CA SER A 323 3.67 12.66 -20.96
C SER A 323 4.23 13.00 -22.33
N PHE A 324 4.27 14.30 -22.58
CA PHE A 324 4.93 14.89 -23.73
C PHE A 324 5.98 15.88 -23.21
N SER A 325 7.23 15.73 -23.69
CA SER A 325 8.31 16.62 -23.30
C SER A 325 9.00 17.19 -24.52
N TYR A 326 9.43 18.43 -24.40
CA TYR A 326 10.32 19.11 -25.33
C TYR A 326 11.58 19.50 -24.59
N GLU A 327 12.74 19.13 -25.13
CA GLU A 327 14.07 19.48 -24.64
C GLU A 327 14.79 20.33 -25.69
N ASN A 328 15.44 21.41 -25.23
CA ASN A 328 16.28 22.28 -26.03
C ASN A 328 17.65 22.39 -25.38
N PHE A 329 18.68 22.07 -26.12
CA PHE A 329 20.08 22.08 -25.68
C PHE A 329 20.88 23.24 -26.31
N SER A 330 20.21 24.20 -26.95
CA SER A 330 20.86 25.39 -27.50
C SER A 330 21.37 26.27 -26.38
N GLN A 331 22.65 26.62 -26.44
CA GLN A 331 23.23 27.57 -25.49
C GLN A 331 22.68 28.98 -25.76
N THR A 332 21.99 29.51 -24.80
CA THR A 332 21.40 30.88 -24.83
C THR A 332 21.86 31.68 -23.60
N PRO A 333 21.64 32.98 -23.56
CA PRO A 333 21.91 33.76 -22.35
C PRO A 333 21.12 33.30 -21.10
N PHE A 334 19.97 32.63 -21.34
CA PHE A 334 19.06 32.23 -20.24
C PHE A 334 19.16 30.74 -19.87
N TRP A 335 19.47 29.88 -20.81
CA TRP A 335 19.59 28.44 -20.56
C TRP A 335 20.66 27.78 -21.46
N ASP A 336 21.22 26.71 -20.96
CA ASP A 336 21.97 25.70 -21.70
C ASP A 336 21.10 24.48 -21.96
N THR A 337 20.18 24.20 -21.03
CA THR A 337 19.11 23.25 -21.27
C THR A 337 17.77 23.84 -20.85
N LEU A 338 16.75 23.60 -21.66
CA LEU A 338 15.36 23.91 -21.34
C LEU A 338 14.55 22.64 -21.55
N LYS A 339 13.70 22.31 -20.57
CA LYS A 339 12.78 21.19 -20.66
C LYS A 339 11.38 21.63 -20.29
N ILE A 340 10.43 21.37 -21.16
CA ILE A 340 9.01 21.54 -20.90
C ILE A 340 8.36 20.17 -20.90
N THR A 341 7.64 19.81 -19.85
CA THR A 341 6.97 18.50 -19.74
C THR A 341 5.52 18.71 -19.36
N TYR A 342 4.60 18.18 -20.16
CA TYR A 342 3.20 18.01 -19.80
C TYR A 342 2.90 16.56 -19.53
N SER A 343 2.20 16.27 -18.42
CA SER A 343 1.84 14.92 -17.99
C SER A 343 0.36 14.83 -17.61
N ASP A 344 -0.31 13.77 -18.06
CA ASP A 344 -1.66 13.36 -17.62
C ASP A 344 -1.53 11.99 -16.92
N GLN A 345 -1.67 11.98 -15.61
CA GLN A 345 -1.60 10.75 -14.80
C GLN A 345 -2.96 10.40 -14.23
N ARG A 346 -3.34 9.14 -14.37
CA ARG A 346 -4.55 8.58 -13.76
C ARG A 346 -4.19 7.36 -12.93
N ILE A 347 -4.49 7.45 -11.65
CA ILE A 347 -4.34 6.35 -10.71
C ILE A 347 -5.73 5.92 -10.26
N LYS A 348 -6.06 4.65 -10.47
CA LYS A 348 -7.30 4.03 -10.02
C LYS A 348 -6.97 2.89 -9.09
N THR A 349 -7.43 3.00 -7.85
CA THR A 349 -7.29 1.94 -6.86
C THR A 349 -8.67 1.44 -6.48
N ARG A 350 -8.88 0.14 -6.61
CA ARG A 350 -10.09 -0.55 -6.18
C ARG A 350 -9.73 -1.57 -5.12
N ALA A 351 -10.40 -1.50 -3.98
CA ALA A 351 -10.38 -2.52 -2.95
C ALA A 351 -11.74 -3.19 -2.88
N ARG A 352 -11.80 -4.49 -3.13
CA ARG A 352 -13.03 -5.28 -3.02
C ARG A 352 -12.90 -6.36 -1.96
N THR A 353 -13.92 -6.44 -1.13
CA THR A 353 -14.06 -7.46 -0.10
C THR A 353 -15.42 -8.10 -0.20
N ASP A 354 -15.45 -9.43 -0.21
CA ASP A 354 -16.66 -10.24 -0.13
C ASP A 354 -16.58 -11.01 1.19
N ASP A 355 -17.41 -10.62 2.16
CA ASP A 355 -17.49 -11.22 3.49
C ASP A 355 -18.64 -12.19 3.52
N TYR A 356 -18.35 -13.46 3.73
CA TYR A 356 -19.33 -14.51 3.89
C TYR A 356 -19.63 -14.67 5.38
N CYS A 357 -20.89 -14.53 5.75
CA CYS A 357 -21.39 -14.75 7.11
C CYS A 357 -20.85 -13.82 8.21
N ASP A 358 -20.28 -12.66 7.88
CA ASP A 358 -19.63 -11.79 8.89
C ASP A 358 -20.56 -10.74 9.52
N ALA A 359 -21.51 -10.20 8.84
CA ALA A 359 -22.10 -8.93 9.24
C ALA A 359 -23.27 -9.01 10.22
N GLY A 360 -23.34 -10.03 11.01
CA GLY A 360 -24.42 -10.16 11.98
C GLY A 360 -25.74 -10.55 11.34
N VAL A 361 -25.66 -11.15 10.21
CA VAL A 361 -26.83 -11.69 9.53
C VAL A 361 -27.30 -12.93 10.26
N ARG A 362 -28.57 -12.99 10.51
CA ARG A 362 -29.18 -14.02 11.35
C ARG A 362 -29.10 -15.44 10.80
N TYR A 363 -28.72 -15.60 9.53
CA TYR A 363 -28.99 -16.80 8.74
C TYR A 363 -27.80 -17.31 7.95
N CYS A 364 -26.62 -17.24 8.50
CA CYS A 364 -25.53 -17.98 7.95
C CYS A 364 -25.69 -19.48 8.18
N GLU A 365 -25.12 -20.27 7.29
CA GLU A 365 -25.24 -21.72 7.29
C GLU A 365 -25.04 -22.33 8.67
N GLY A 366 -24.07 -21.84 9.39
CA GLY A 366 -23.77 -22.30 10.71
C GLY A 366 -24.85 -22.10 11.75
N THR A 367 -25.83 -21.22 11.54
CA THR A 367 -26.97 -20.98 12.46
C THR A 367 -28.25 -21.59 11.96
N ALA A 368 -28.35 -21.87 10.67
CA ALA A 368 -29.55 -22.35 10.02
C ALA A 368 -29.60 -23.88 9.97
N ASN A 369 -28.55 -24.54 9.54
CA ASN A 369 -28.46 -25.99 9.45
C ASN A 369 -27.01 -26.49 9.65
N PRO A 370 -26.42 -26.27 10.82
CA PRO A 370 -25.03 -26.57 11.09
C PRO A 370 -24.68 -28.05 10.97
N ALA A 371 -25.64 -28.92 11.27
CA ALA A 371 -25.43 -30.37 11.27
C ALA A 371 -25.85 -31.05 9.95
N GLY A 372 -26.29 -30.27 8.95
CA GLY A 372 -26.80 -30.82 7.71
C GLY A 372 -28.06 -31.71 7.96
N LEU A 373 -28.93 -31.23 8.83
CA LEU A 373 -30.11 -31.97 9.23
C LEU A 373 -31.10 -32.15 8.06
N LYS A 374 -31.71 -33.29 7.96
CA LYS A 374 -32.76 -33.60 6.98
C LYS A 374 -34.02 -34.05 7.69
N LEU A 375 -35.18 -33.63 7.18
CA LEU A 375 -36.47 -34.12 7.56
C LEU A 375 -36.95 -35.05 6.46
N THR A 376 -36.96 -36.33 6.71
CA THR A 376 -37.40 -37.36 5.77
C THR A 376 -38.41 -38.26 6.47
N ASP A 377 -39.61 -38.40 5.90
CA ASP A 377 -40.68 -39.23 6.43
C ASP A 377 -41.01 -38.98 7.92
N GLY A 378 -40.96 -37.72 8.32
CA GLY A 378 -41.25 -37.30 9.70
C GLY A 378 -40.10 -37.51 10.70
N LYS A 379 -38.93 -37.94 10.23
CA LYS A 379 -37.74 -38.14 11.04
C LYS A 379 -36.68 -37.11 10.74
N ILE A 380 -36.03 -36.59 11.78
CA ILE A 380 -34.89 -35.71 11.68
C ILE A 380 -33.64 -36.58 11.67
N THR A 381 -32.84 -36.48 10.61
CA THR A 381 -31.58 -37.24 10.51
C THR A 381 -30.39 -36.29 10.27
N ARG A 382 -29.19 -36.67 10.70
CA ARG A 382 -27.91 -36.05 10.37
C ARG A 382 -27.43 -36.50 8.98
N ARG A 383 -26.38 -35.89 8.51
CA ARG A 383 -25.65 -36.30 7.27
C ARG A 383 -25.20 -37.76 7.30
N ASP A 384 -24.84 -38.26 8.44
CA ASP A 384 -24.44 -39.66 8.65
C ASP A 384 -25.61 -40.65 8.75
N GLY A 385 -26.86 -40.16 8.66
CA GLY A 385 -28.07 -40.93 8.76
C GLY A 385 -28.55 -41.18 10.19
N SER A 386 -27.86 -40.72 11.22
CA SER A 386 -28.28 -40.84 12.60
C SER A 386 -29.54 -40.05 12.88
N GLU A 387 -30.51 -40.65 13.58
CA GLU A 387 -31.80 -40.05 13.92
C GLU A 387 -31.69 -39.16 15.13
N LEU A 388 -32.35 -38.00 15.11
CA LEU A 388 -32.42 -37.02 16.17
C LEU A 388 -33.84 -36.80 16.64
N GLN A 389 -34.00 -36.40 17.86
CA GLN A 389 -35.29 -36.10 18.48
C GLN A 389 -35.26 -34.72 19.18
N PHE A 390 -36.43 -34.11 19.32
CA PHE A 390 -36.57 -32.93 20.19
C PHE A 390 -36.46 -33.34 21.66
N LYS A 391 -35.75 -32.57 22.45
CA LYS A 391 -35.73 -32.77 23.89
C LYS A 391 -37.11 -32.55 24.46
N LYS A 392 -37.65 -33.57 25.17
CA LYS A 392 -38.93 -33.43 25.87
C LYS A 392 -38.79 -32.50 27.05
N SER A 393 -39.68 -31.54 27.16
CA SER A 393 -39.73 -30.66 28.32
C SER A 393 -40.46 -31.35 29.48
N THR A 394 -40.00 -31.07 30.70
CA THR A 394 -40.57 -31.64 31.93
C THR A 394 -41.33 -30.61 32.76
N SER A 395 -41.40 -29.36 32.33
CA SER A 395 -42.04 -28.29 33.13
C SER A 395 -42.69 -27.16 32.29
N ASP A 396 -43.73 -26.56 32.82
CA ASP A 396 -44.56 -25.49 32.21
C ASP A 396 -43.96 -24.07 32.28
N THR A 397 -42.66 -23.94 32.52
CA THR A 397 -42.01 -22.64 32.72
C THR A 397 -41.28 -22.10 31.49
N LYS A 398 -40.85 -20.87 31.55
CA LYS A 398 -40.09 -20.18 30.47
C LYS A 398 -38.86 -20.97 29.97
N LYS A 399 -38.31 -21.85 30.79
CA LYS A 399 -37.22 -22.76 30.52
C LYS A 399 -37.58 -23.83 29.47
N GLU A 400 -38.85 -24.22 29.46
CA GLU A 400 -39.43 -25.16 28.48
C GLU A 400 -39.25 -24.74 27.08
N HIS A 401 -39.37 -23.46 26.83
CA HIS A 401 -39.24 -22.84 25.51
C HIS A 401 -37.88 -23.03 24.88
N ASP A 402 -36.82 -22.97 25.66
CA ASP A 402 -35.47 -23.16 25.17
C ASP A 402 -35.17 -24.66 24.94
N ASP A 403 -35.79 -25.54 25.71
CA ASP A 403 -35.63 -26.98 25.59
C ASP A 403 -36.22 -27.53 24.27
N PHE A 404 -37.33 -26.99 23.77
CA PHE A 404 -37.93 -27.40 22.48
C PHE A 404 -37.12 -27.08 21.27
N ARG A 405 -36.11 -26.24 21.38
CA ARG A 405 -35.18 -25.94 20.30
C ARG A 405 -33.94 -26.82 20.33
N LYS A 406 -33.80 -27.64 21.35
CA LYS A 406 -32.65 -28.53 21.51
C LYS A 406 -32.96 -29.87 20.88
N LEU A 407 -31.97 -30.37 20.15
CA LEU A 407 -31.99 -31.71 19.63
C LEU A 407 -31.18 -32.63 20.54
N ILE A 408 -31.66 -33.83 20.69
CA ILE A 408 -30.98 -34.92 21.39
C ILE A 408 -30.76 -36.09 20.43
N ASP A 409 -29.68 -36.80 20.63
CA ASP A 409 -29.47 -38.08 19.92
C ASP A 409 -30.32 -39.20 20.56
N THR A 410 -30.22 -40.40 20.01
CA THR A 410 -30.94 -41.59 20.48
C THR A 410 -30.58 -41.96 21.90
N ASN A 411 -29.45 -41.49 22.43
CA ASN A 411 -28.97 -41.71 23.78
C ASN A 411 -29.43 -40.61 24.78
N GLY A 412 -30.15 -39.58 24.27
CA GLY A 412 -30.64 -38.45 25.07
C GLY A 412 -29.60 -37.39 25.31
N GLN A 413 -28.44 -37.41 24.63
CA GLN A 413 -27.38 -36.40 24.73
C GLN A 413 -27.76 -35.16 23.87
N GLU A 414 -27.65 -33.96 24.45
CA GLU A 414 -27.85 -32.71 23.69
C GLU A 414 -26.74 -32.51 22.67
N ILE A 415 -27.12 -32.25 21.43
CA ILE A 415 -26.19 -32.05 20.33
C ILE A 415 -25.91 -30.56 20.03
N GLY A 416 -26.12 -29.67 20.95
CA GLY A 416 -25.76 -28.26 20.82
C GLY A 416 -26.42 -27.46 19.67
N ASP A 417 -27.06 -28.13 18.72
CA ASP A 417 -27.67 -27.50 17.55
C ASP A 417 -29.08 -27.02 17.89
N LYS A 418 -29.40 -25.80 17.46
CA LYS A 418 -30.75 -25.23 17.60
C LYS A 418 -31.39 -25.05 16.23
N LEU A 419 -32.61 -25.53 16.09
CA LEU A 419 -33.38 -25.31 14.86
C LEU A 419 -33.87 -23.86 14.76
N ALA A 420 -33.81 -23.29 13.56
CA ALA A 420 -34.37 -21.99 13.28
C ALA A 420 -35.93 -22.05 13.38
N ARG A 421 -36.51 -21.11 14.08
CA ARG A 421 -37.97 -20.94 14.22
C ARG A 421 -38.44 -19.76 13.39
N LYS A 422 -39.37 -19.96 12.47
CA LYS A 422 -39.94 -18.91 11.63
C LYS A 422 -41.44 -18.78 11.86
N ARG A 423 -41.93 -17.53 11.79
CA ARG A 423 -43.35 -17.25 11.85
C ARG A 423 -44.03 -17.73 10.58
N SER A 424 -45.05 -18.60 10.72
CA SER A 424 -45.71 -19.28 9.61
C SER A 424 -46.33 -18.33 8.56
N SER A 425 -46.88 -17.19 9.03
CA SER A 425 -47.49 -16.19 8.16
C SER A 425 -46.52 -15.39 7.28
N GLU A 426 -45.22 -15.46 7.56
CA GLU A 426 -44.18 -14.65 6.90
C GLU A 426 -43.19 -15.46 6.10
N THR A 427 -43.26 -16.81 6.13
CA THR A 427 -42.24 -17.67 5.54
C THR A 427 -42.84 -18.47 4.39
N TRP A 428 -42.30 -18.27 3.20
CA TRP A 428 -42.57 -19.08 2.03
C TRP A 428 -41.40 -20.02 1.80
N TYR A 429 -41.64 -21.19 1.24
CA TYR A 429 -40.70 -22.27 1.03
C TYR A 429 -40.59 -22.56 -0.45
N ASP A 430 -39.40 -22.68 -0.98
CA ASP A 430 -39.17 -23.07 -2.37
C ASP A 430 -39.42 -24.59 -2.50
N CYS A 431 -40.44 -24.95 -3.24
CA CYS A 431 -40.88 -26.33 -3.44
C CYS A 431 -39.89 -27.18 -4.26
N SER A 432 -38.93 -26.55 -4.95
CA SER A 432 -37.90 -27.31 -5.64
C SER A 432 -36.86 -27.90 -4.66
N ILE A 433 -36.74 -27.30 -3.50
CA ILE A 433 -35.83 -27.73 -2.43
C ILE A 433 -36.60 -28.54 -1.41
N PHE A 434 -37.83 -28.15 -1.14
CA PHE A 434 -38.70 -28.74 -0.18
C PHE A 434 -39.91 -29.38 -0.90
N ASN A 435 -40.08 -30.68 -0.83
CA ASN A 435 -41.18 -31.33 -1.55
C ASN A 435 -42.54 -30.94 -0.97
N CYS A 436 -43.17 -29.94 -1.65
CA CYS A 436 -44.50 -29.45 -1.27
C CYS A 436 -45.67 -30.29 -1.80
N GLU A 437 -45.42 -31.38 -2.55
CA GLU A 437 -46.47 -32.19 -3.18
C GLU A 437 -47.00 -33.29 -2.26
N LYS A 438 -46.21 -33.72 -1.30
CA LYS A 438 -46.62 -34.71 -0.29
C LYS A 438 -46.96 -34.04 1.01
N ASP A 439 -47.88 -34.62 1.75
CA ASP A 439 -48.29 -34.21 3.11
C ASP A 439 -47.09 -33.95 3.99
N THR A 440 -46.79 -32.69 4.15
CA THR A 440 -45.57 -32.27 4.83
C THR A 440 -45.84 -32.18 6.32
N LYS A 441 -45.21 -33.06 7.07
CA LYS A 441 -45.28 -33.01 8.56
C LYS A 441 -44.22 -32.04 9.04
N ILE A 442 -44.72 -30.92 9.60
CA ILE A 442 -43.86 -29.83 10.12
C ILE A 442 -44.13 -29.65 11.59
N GLN A 443 -43.08 -29.48 12.39
CA GLN A 443 -43.20 -29.09 13.78
C GLN A 443 -43.69 -27.63 13.86
N VAL A 444 -44.84 -27.39 14.44
CA VAL A 444 -45.43 -26.06 14.61
C VAL A 444 -45.50 -25.70 16.11
N PHE A 445 -45.42 -24.42 16.39
CA PHE A 445 -45.51 -23.82 17.71
C PHE A 445 -46.54 -22.72 17.69
N GLN A 446 -47.37 -22.63 18.74
CA GLN A 446 -48.25 -21.51 18.93
C GLN A 446 -47.79 -20.68 20.13
N GLY A 447 -47.51 -19.43 19.87
CA GLY A 447 -46.91 -18.55 20.87
C GLY A 447 -45.61 -19.13 21.42
N ASN A 448 -45.66 -19.42 22.72
CA ASN A 448 -44.51 -19.95 23.46
C ASN A 448 -44.57 -21.47 23.67
N LYS A 449 -45.65 -22.12 23.32
CA LYS A 449 -45.87 -23.57 23.48
C LYS A 449 -45.89 -24.27 22.14
N PRO A 450 -45.37 -25.50 22.06
CA PRO A 450 -45.52 -26.33 20.88
C PRO A 450 -46.99 -26.62 20.64
N TYR A 451 -47.48 -26.33 19.45
CA TYR A 451 -48.82 -26.62 19.02
C TYR A 451 -48.88 -28.08 18.58
N GLY A 452 -49.77 -28.85 19.23
CA GLY A 452 -49.89 -30.29 18.97
C GLY A 452 -48.63 -31.08 19.37
N TYR A 453 -47.89 -30.62 20.40
CA TYR A 453 -46.67 -31.28 20.85
C TYR A 453 -47.02 -32.59 21.59
N ASP A 454 -46.85 -33.64 20.91
CA ASP A 454 -46.88 -35.03 21.42
C ASP A 454 -45.58 -35.79 21.06
N GLY A 455 -44.59 -35.08 20.59
CA GLY A 455 -43.36 -35.65 20.06
C GLY A 455 -43.46 -36.02 18.57
N LYS A 456 -44.57 -35.70 17.92
CA LYS A 456 -44.81 -35.97 16.50
C LYS A 456 -44.87 -34.67 15.72
N LEU A 457 -44.54 -34.74 14.44
CA LEU A 457 -44.74 -33.65 13.49
C LEU A 457 -46.24 -33.57 13.09
N LYS A 458 -46.76 -32.34 13.05
CA LYS A 458 -48.14 -32.09 12.63
C LYS A 458 -48.20 -31.85 11.12
N GLU A 459 -49.20 -32.45 10.48
CA GLU A 459 -49.57 -32.07 9.11
C GLU A 459 -50.21 -30.68 9.10
N VAL A 460 -49.82 -29.88 8.12
CA VAL A 460 -50.33 -28.53 7.96
C VAL A 460 -50.73 -28.29 6.51
N GLU A 461 -51.80 -27.51 6.30
CA GLU A 461 -52.18 -27.07 4.97
C GLU A 461 -51.22 -26.02 4.45
N LEU A 462 -50.82 -26.15 3.19
CA LEU A 462 -49.92 -25.23 2.48
C LEU A 462 -50.71 -24.38 1.48
N GLU A 463 -50.46 -23.09 1.51
CA GLU A 463 -50.84 -22.18 0.44
C GLU A 463 -49.72 -22.18 -0.59
N LYS A 464 -50.02 -22.49 -1.86
CA LYS A 464 -49.02 -22.54 -2.94
C LYS A 464 -49.18 -21.36 -3.88
N LYS A 465 -48.02 -20.85 -4.42
CA LYS A 465 -47.99 -19.79 -5.41
C LYS A 465 -46.82 -20.00 -6.38
N GLU A 466 -47.06 -19.76 -7.66
CA GLU A 466 -46.00 -19.77 -8.67
C GLU A 466 -45.49 -18.37 -8.93
N ILE A 467 -44.11 -18.23 -8.98
CA ILE A 467 -43.41 -16.98 -9.26
C ILE A 467 -42.21 -17.31 -10.11
N ASN A 468 -42.12 -16.68 -11.26
CA ASN A 468 -41.01 -16.87 -12.19
C ASN A 468 -40.71 -18.34 -12.51
N GLY A 469 -41.74 -19.15 -12.68
CA GLY A 469 -41.60 -20.58 -12.99
C GLY A 469 -41.19 -21.47 -11.83
N LYS A 470 -41.16 -20.94 -10.60
CA LYS A 470 -40.93 -21.69 -9.37
C LYS A 470 -42.16 -21.70 -8.48
N THR A 471 -42.46 -22.85 -7.88
CA THR A 471 -43.54 -22.99 -6.92
C THR A 471 -43.01 -22.75 -5.50
N PHE A 472 -43.68 -21.87 -4.77
CA PHE A 472 -43.43 -21.60 -3.36
C PHE A 472 -44.66 -22.01 -2.55
N ALA A 473 -44.43 -22.45 -1.33
CA ALA A 473 -45.52 -22.81 -0.40
C ALA A 473 -45.31 -22.12 0.96
N LYS A 474 -46.35 -21.78 1.63
CA LYS A 474 -46.34 -21.30 3.01
C LYS A 474 -47.40 -22.02 3.83
N ILE A 475 -47.20 -22.13 5.15
CA ILE A 475 -48.18 -22.70 6.07
C ILE A 475 -49.40 -21.77 6.11
N LYS A 476 -50.59 -22.34 5.85
CA LYS A 476 -51.86 -21.60 5.77
C LYS A 476 -52.39 -21.18 7.14
N GLU A 477 -52.13 -21.97 8.18
CA GLU A 477 -52.53 -21.66 9.54
C GLU A 477 -51.75 -20.42 10.05
N GLN A 478 -52.51 -19.40 10.45
CA GLN A 478 -51.94 -18.16 10.98
C GLN A 478 -52.35 -17.97 12.43
N GLY A 479 -51.40 -17.76 13.33
CA GLY A 479 -51.72 -17.34 14.68
C GLY A 479 -52.04 -15.83 14.75
N SER A 480 -52.63 -15.41 15.87
CA SER A 480 -52.87 -13.99 16.13
C SER A 480 -51.53 -13.27 16.37
N TYR A 481 -51.50 -11.91 16.33
CA TYR A 481 -50.33 -11.11 16.64
C TYR A 481 -49.78 -11.42 18.03
N SER A 482 -50.62 -11.62 19.01
CA SER A 482 -50.27 -11.96 20.41
C SER A 482 -49.91 -13.46 20.56
N ASN A 483 -50.33 -14.32 19.67
CA ASN A 483 -50.11 -15.76 19.72
C ASN A 483 -49.80 -16.33 18.33
N PRO A 484 -48.64 -15.98 17.74
CA PRO A 484 -48.29 -16.40 16.40
C PRO A 484 -47.95 -17.88 16.34
N ILE A 485 -48.24 -18.51 15.20
CA ILE A 485 -47.82 -19.87 14.89
C ILE A 485 -46.42 -19.81 14.23
N TYR A 486 -45.50 -20.64 14.71
CA TYR A 486 -44.16 -20.77 14.18
C TYR A 486 -43.91 -22.17 13.66
N SER A 487 -43.16 -22.28 12.62
CA SER A 487 -42.67 -23.55 12.08
C SER A 487 -41.17 -23.74 12.33
N ILE A 488 -40.73 -24.95 12.52
CA ILE A 488 -39.37 -25.36 12.61
C ILE A 488 -39.06 -26.28 11.46
N PHE A 489 -38.03 -25.93 10.70
CA PHE A 489 -37.59 -26.68 9.54
C PHE A 489 -36.16 -27.12 9.74
N PRO A 490 -35.97 -28.45 10.01
CA PRO A 490 -34.63 -28.96 10.23
C PRO A 490 -33.88 -29.28 8.91
N ASP A 491 -34.62 -29.42 7.81
CA ASP A 491 -34.03 -29.79 6.52
C ASP A 491 -33.74 -28.56 5.68
N SER A 492 -32.57 -27.99 5.88
CA SER A 492 -32.14 -26.86 5.11
C SER A 492 -30.75 -27.15 4.51
N PRO A 493 -30.55 -26.89 3.21
CA PRO A 493 -29.24 -27.00 2.61
C PRO A 493 -28.24 -25.96 3.15
N GLY A 494 -28.67 -25.05 3.99
CA GLY A 494 -27.90 -23.90 4.44
C GLY A 494 -27.73 -22.85 3.35
N TYR A 495 -27.25 -21.70 3.73
CA TYR A 495 -26.94 -20.67 2.77
C TYR A 495 -25.86 -19.74 3.28
N LEU A 496 -25.08 -19.19 2.35
CA LEU A 496 -24.04 -18.24 2.65
C LEU A 496 -24.53 -16.85 2.29
N ASP A 497 -24.70 -16.03 3.30
CA ASP A 497 -24.93 -14.61 3.10
C ASP A 497 -23.61 -13.93 2.75
N ARG A 498 -23.61 -13.20 1.65
CA ARG A 498 -22.45 -12.49 1.17
C ARG A 498 -22.68 -10.99 1.26
N LEU A 499 -21.94 -10.35 2.15
CA LEU A 499 -21.79 -8.90 2.14
C LEU A 499 -20.59 -8.55 1.29
N TRP A 500 -20.77 -7.67 0.34
CA TRP A 500 -19.65 -7.17 -0.43
C TRP A 500 -19.49 -5.66 -0.25
N GLN A 501 -18.27 -5.24 -0.24
CA GLN A 501 -17.86 -3.84 -0.18
C GLN A 501 -16.82 -3.57 -1.23
N GLU A 502 -16.97 -2.48 -1.95
CA GLU A 502 -16.05 -2.03 -2.97
C GLU A 502 -15.73 -0.55 -2.74
N ARG A 503 -14.46 -0.22 -2.78
CA ARG A 503 -13.96 1.14 -2.63
C ARG A 503 -13.06 1.49 -3.78
N ASP A 504 -13.47 2.52 -4.50
CA ASP A 504 -12.68 3.11 -5.56
C ASP A 504 -12.08 4.40 -5.06
N LEU A 505 -10.76 4.56 -5.24
CA LEU A 505 -10.07 5.84 -5.11
C LEU A 505 -9.44 6.17 -6.44
N ASP A 506 -9.92 7.24 -7.05
CA ASP A 506 -9.43 7.76 -8.31
C ASP A 506 -8.67 9.05 -8.05
N THR A 507 -7.43 9.14 -8.58
CA THR A 507 -6.62 10.36 -8.55
C THR A 507 -6.17 10.68 -9.97
N ASN A 508 -6.61 11.82 -10.47
CA ASN A 508 -6.25 12.31 -11.80
C ASN A 508 -5.40 13.57 -11.62
N THR A 509 -4.17 13.56 -12.13
CA THR A 509 -3.23 14.68 -12.06
C THR A 509 -2.81 15.11 -13.45
N GLN A 510 -2.96 16.39 -13.74
CA GLN A 510 -2.38 17.05 -14.90
C GLN A 510 -1.30 18.00 -14.41
N GLN A 511 -0.11 17.87 -14.95
CA GLN A 511 1.05 18.67 -14.52
C GLN A 511 1.80 19.21 -15.72
N LEU A 512 2.18 20.49 -15.62
CA LEU A 512 3.05 21.18 -16.56
C LEU A 512 4.30 21.65 -15.80
N ASN A 513 5.47 21.21 -16.23
CA ASN A 513 6.77 21.60 -15.70
C ASN A 513 7.55 22.38 -16.74
N LEU A 514 8.25 23.39 -16.27
CA LEU A 514 9.29 24.12 -17.00
C LEU A 514 10.57 24.07 -16.15
N ASP A 515 11.61 23.43 -16.66
CA ASP A 515 12.90 23.26 -16.02
C ASP A 515 14.00 23.82 -16.92
N LEU A 516 14.86 24.65 -16.37
CA LEU A 516 15.97 25.28 -17.08
C LEU A 516 17.26 25.10 -16.28
N THR A 517 18.36 24.92 -17.01
CA THR A 517 19.71 24.94 -16.43
C THR A 517 20.57 25.94 -17.16
N LYS A 518 21.45 26.62 -16.44
CA LYS A 518 22.39 27.57 -16.98
C LYS A 518 23.71 27.55 -16.24
N ASP A 519 24.80 27.25 -16.95
CA ASP A 519 26.15 27.38 -16.47
C ASP A 519 26.71 28.74 -16.86
N PHE A 520 27.22 29.44 -15.88
CA PHE A 520 27.86 30.73 -16.14
C PHE A 520 28.92 31.06 -15.06
N LYS A 521 29.80 32.01 -15.39
CA LYS A 521 30.82 32.49 -14.45
C LYS A 521 30.56 33.95 -14.15
N THR A 522 30.63 34.28 -12.87
CA THR A 522 30.69 35.67 -12.40
C THR A 522 32.07 35.94 -11.81
N TRP A 523 32.92 36.56 -12.61
CA TRP A 523 34.34 36.75 -12.29
C TRP A 523 35.08 35.42 -12.13
N ARG A 524 35.36 34.95 -10.89
CA ARG A 524 36.02 33.69 -10.56
C ARG A 524 35.06 32.62 -10.02
N VAL A 525 33.84 33.00 -9.82
CA VAL A 525 32.82 32.11 -9.24
C VAL A 525 32.07 31.39 -10.37
N GLU A 526 32.02 30.09 -10.29
CA GLU A 526 31.26 29.25 -11.20
C GLU A 526 29.85 29.00 -10.63
N HIS A 527 28.84 29.07 -11.48
CA HIS A 527 27.46 28.86 -11.13
C HIS A 527 26.86 27.76 -12.02
N ASN A 528 26.20 26.79 -11.42
CA ASN A 528 25.29 25.89 -12.09
C ASN A 528 23.88 26.16 -11.58
N LEU A 529 23.15 26.98 -12.32
CA LEU A 529 21.84 27.47 -11.96
C LEU A 529 20.76 26.59 -12.57
N GLN A 530 19.89 26.03 -11.71
CA GLN A 530 18.67 25.29 -12.07
C GLN A 530 17.47 26.10 -11.59
N TYR A 531 16.54 26.40 -12.48
CA TYR A 531 15.35 27.16 -12.12
C TYR A 531 14.15 26.73 -12.94
N GLY A 532 12.98 26.96 -12.41
CA GLY A 532 11.78 26.55 -13.13
C GLY A 532 10.50 26.82 -12.38
N SER A 533 9.45 26.27 -12.96
CA SER A 533 8.10 26.38 -12.42
C SER A 533 7.30 25.13 -12.68
N SER A 534 6.32 24.85 -11.82
CA SER A 534 5.34 23.83 -12.09
C SER A 534 3.93 24.28 -11.77
N TYR A 535 3.00 23.77 -12.55
CA TYR A 535 1.57 23.91 -12.32
C TYR A 535 0.91 22.54 -12.40
N ASN A 536 0.23 22.14 -11.33
CA ASN A 536 -0.54 20.90 -11.36
C ASN A 536 -1.99 21.10 -10.89
N THR A 537 -2.83 20.26 -11.41
CA THR A 537 -4.23 20.12 -10.99
C THR A 537 -4.48 18.65 -10.70
N THR A 538 -4.88 18.35 -9.48
CA THR A 538 -5.22 17.00 -9.04
C THR A 538 -6.70 16.93 -8.66
N MET A 539 -7.43 15.94 -9.19
CA MET A 539 -8.78 15.60 -8.76
C MET A 539 -8.71 14.26 -8.03
N LYS A 540 -9.06 14.25 -6.74
CA LYS A 540 -9.16 13.05 -5.91
C LYS A 540 -10.64 12.76 -5.62
N ARG A 541 -11.07 11.54 -5.91
CA ARG A 541 -12.47 11.11 -5.77
C ARG A 541 -12.50 9.72 -5.14
N MET A 542 -13.33 9.56 -4.13
CA MET A 542 -13.63 8.28 -3.49
C MET A 542 -15.09 7.91 -3.77
N VAL A 543 -15.32 6.64 -4.07
CA VAL A 543 -16.68 6.07 -4.19
C VAL A 543 -16.69 4.75 -3.45
N ASN A 544 -17.62 4.59 -2.53
CA ASN A 544 -17.88 3.34 -1.83
C ASN A 544 -19.18 2.75 -2.33
N ARG A 545 -19.16 1.45 -2.56
CA ARG A 545 -20.32 0.62 -2.89
C ARG A 545 -20.38 -0.52 -1.90
N ALA A 546 -21.57 -0.88 -1.52
CA ALA A 546 -21.82 -2.04 -0.67
C ALA A 546 -23.08 -2.73 -1.14
N GLY A 547 -23.19 -3.97 -0.83
CA GLY A 547 -24.39 -4.74 -1.13
C GLY A 547 -24.41 -6.03 -0.33
N ASN A 548 -25.55 -6.67 -0.41
CA ASN A 548 -25.79 -7.97 0.19
C ASN A 548 -26.46 -8.85 -0.86
N ASP A 549 -25.97 -10.07 -1.01
CA ASP A 549 -26.61 -11.09 -1.81
C ASP A 549 -26.36 -12.48 -1.18
N ALA A 550 -27.15 -13.45 -1.56
CA ALA A 550 -26.99 -14.82 -1.15
C ALA A 550 -26.36 -15.63 -2.29
N THR A 551 -25.49 -16.56 -1.94
CA THR A 551 -24.91 -17.49 -2.93
C THR A 551 -25.75 -18.74 -3.11
N ASP A 552 -26.37 -19.22 -2.03
CA ASP A 552 -27.25 -20.38 -2.04
C ASP A 552 -28.56 -20.00 -1.34
N VAL A 553 -29.68 -20.39 -1.91
CA VAL A 553 -31.01 -20.04 -1.41
C VAL A 553 -31.42 -21.00 -0.33
N GLN A 554 -31.76 -20.47 0.82
CA GLN A 554 -32.44 -21.24 1.87
C GLN A 554 -33.90 -21.46 1.50
N TRP A 555 -34.40 -22.64 1.71
CA TRP A 555 -35.78 -23.00 1.37
C TRP A 555 -36.82 -22.22 2.19
N TRP A 556 -36.46 -21.65 3.34
CA TRP A 556 -37.38 -20.79 4.13
C TRP A 556 -37.19 -19.30 3.86
N ALA A 557 -36.18 -18.90 3.10
CA ALA A 557 -35.95 -17.51 2.78
C ALA A 557 -36.65 -17.22 1.44
N THR A 558 -37.71 -16.46 1.49
CA THR A 558 -38.52 -16.17 0.30
C THR A 558 -38.51 -14.68 -0.02
N PRO A 559 -38.55 -14.31 -1.31
CA PRO A 559 -38.91 -12.95 -1.69
C PRO A 559 -40.32 -12.64 -1.16
N LYS A 560 -40.57 -11.39 -0.80
CA LYS A 560 -41.92 -10.92 -0.54
C LYS A 560 -42.75 -11.13 -1.80
N LEU A 561 -43.74 -12.03 -1.72
CA LEU A 561 -44.62 -12.32 -2.84
C LEU A 561 -45.56 -11.13 -3.08
N GLY A 562 -45.64 -10.69 -4.32
CA GLY A 562 -46.55 -9.62 -4.76
C GLY A 562 -45.89 -8.24 -4.98
N THR A 563 -44.59 -8.09 -4.79
CA THR A 563 -43.87 -6.90 -5.19
C THR A 563 -42.85 -7.24 -6.28
N GLU A 564 -42.82 -6.50 -7.36
CA GLU A 564 -41.82 -6.66 -8.44
C GLU A 564 -40.43 -6.27 -7.97
N THR A 565 -40.31 -5.57 -6.83
CA THR A 565 -39.09 -5.14 -6.21
C THR A 565 -38.82 -5.91 -4.95
N CYS A 566 -37.61 -6.45 -4.81
CA CYS A 566 -37.13 -7.01 -3.57
C CYS A 566 -36.99 -5.91 -2.51
N GLU A 567 -38.01 -5.75 -1.68
CA GLU A 567 -37.89 -4.92 -0.49
C GLU A 567 -37.11 -5.68 0.58
N TYR A 568 -36.22 -4.94 1.26
CA TYR A 568 -35.46 -5.47 2.38
C TYR A 568 -36.38 -6.04 3.46
N SER A 569 -36.33 -7.34 3.68
CA SER A 569 -36.88 -8.00 4.86
C SER A 569 -35.72 -8.48 5.71
N TYR A 570 -35.77 -8.20 7.01
CA TYR A 570 -34.76 -8.72 7.97
C TYR A 570 -34.69 -10.26 7.96
N ASP A 571 -35.64 -10.92 7.35
CA ASP A 571 -35.80 -12.37 7.40
C ASP A 571 -35.55 -13.09 6.09
N ALA A 572 -35.32 -12.39 4.98
CA ALA A 572 -35.10 -13.03 3.68
C ALA A 572 -34.07 -12.30 2.82
N ASN A 573 -32.96 -12.93 2.63
CA ASN A 573 -31.83 -12.37 1.84
C ASN A 573 -31.80 -12.93 0.41
N LEU A 574 -32.96 -13.30 -0.15
CA LEU A 574 -33.03 -13.74 -1.53
C LEU A 574 -32.88 -12.61 -2.55
N CYS A 575 -33.01 -11.39 -2.08
CA CYS A 575 -32.95 -10.23 -2.93
C CYS A 575 -31.58 -9.58 -2.82
N PRO A 576 -30.80 -9.59 -3.88
CA PRO A 576 -29.58 -8.78 -3.93
C PRO A 576 -29.93 -7.34 -3.61
N ARG A 577 -29.24 -6.76 -2.63
CA ARG A 577 -29.35 -5.35 -2.29
C ARG A 577 -28.05 -4.66 -2.66
N VAL A 578 -28.17 -3.61 -3.43
CA VAL A 578 -27.06 -2.68 -3.67
C VAL A 578 -27.40 -1.38 -2.97
N ASP A 579 -26.55 -0.99 -2.02
CA ASP A 579 -26.74 0.26 -1.31
C ASP A 579 -26.44 1.46 -2.24
N PRO A 580 -27.07 2.62 -2.04
CA PRO A 580 -26.71 3.82 -2.76
C PRO A 580 -25.23 4.14 -2.58
N GLU A 581 -24.58 4.59 -3.65
CA GLU A 581 -23.18 5.01 -3.59
C GLU A 581 -22.99 6.10 -2.54
N PHE A 582 -21.94 5.96 -1.74
CA PHE A 582 -21.57 6.93 -0.72
C PHE A 582 -20.06 7.18 -0.73
N SER A 583 -19.61 8.16 0.00
CA SER A 583 -18.19 8.45 0.14
C SER A 583 -17.88 8.90 1.55
N TYR A 584 -16.68 8.62 2.03
CA TYR A 584 -16.15 9.20 3.26
C TYR A 584 -15.37 10.48 3.00
N LEU A 585 -15.14 10.81 1.72
CA LEU A 585 -14.40 11.98 1.28
C LEU A 585 -15.13 12.62 0.09
N LEU A 586 -15.48 13.90 0.20
CA LEU A 586 -15.98 14.66 -0.95
C LEU A 586 -14.89 14.73 -2.03
N PRO A 587 -15.26 14.78 -3.32
CA PRO A 587 -14.29 15.01 -4.39
C PRO A 587 -13.52 16.31 -4.15
N ILE A 588 -12.21 16.26 -4.15
CA ILE A 588 -11.35 17.44 -3.89
C ILE A 588 -10.53 17.75 -5.14
N LYS A 589 -10.64 18.97 -5.61
CA LYS A 589 -9.78 19.55 -6.65
C LYS A 589 -8.66 20.33 -5.98
N THR A 590 -7.43 19.91 -6.18
CA THR A 590 -6.24 20.61 -5.70
C THR A 590 -5.55 21.29 -6.88
N LYS A 591 -5.21 22.58 -6.74
CA LYS A 591 -4.38 23.31 -7.68
C LYS A 591 -3.11 23.74 -6.97
N GLU A 592 -1.97 23.43 -7.56
CA GLU A 592 -0.65 23.77 -7.02
C GLU A 592 0.14 24.55 -8.06
N LYS A 593 0.73 25.65 -7.62
CA LYS A 593 1.63 26.49 -8.44
C LYS A 593 2.92 26.66 -7.67
N SER A 594 4.04 26.45 -8.33
CA SER A 594 5.34 26.60 -7.69
C SER A 594 6.37 27.22 -8.63
N VAL A 595 7.33 27.90 -8.03
CA VAL A 595 8.57 28.35 -8.67
C VAL A 595 9.74 27.95 -7.80
N TYR A 596 10.85 27.59 -8.41
CA TYR A 596 12.05 27.19 -7.69
C TYR A 596 13.31 27.71 -8.36
N LEU A 597 14.34 27.86 -7.55
CA LEU A 597 15.69 28.23 -7.93
C LEU A 597 16.67 27.37 -7.10
N PHE A 598 17.66 26.82 -7.77
CA PHE A 598 18.76 26.10 -7.15
C PHE A 598 20.05 26.50 -7.84
N ASP A 599 21.05 26.89 -7.08
CA ASP A 599 22.35 27.27 -7.62
C ASP A 599 23.48 26.53 -6.89
N ASN A 600 24.26 25.79 -7.63
CA ASN A 600 25.54 25.27 -7.15
C ASN A 600 26.63 26.30 -7.47
N VAL A 601 27.20 26.92 -6.43
CA VAL A 601 28.13 28.02 -6.51
C VAL A 601 29.52 27.50 -6.11
N VAL A 602 30.44 27.45 -7.03
CA VAL A 602 31.82 27.05 -6.77
C VAL A 602 32.66 28.31 -6.65
N ILE A 603 33.13 28.61 -5.44
CA ILE A 603 33.96 29.79 -5.14
C ILE A 603 35.44 29.49 -5.44
N THR A 604 35.90 28.32 -4.99
CA THR A 604 37.23 27.78 -5.18
C THR A 604 37.18 26.28 -5.22
N ASP A 605 38.27 25.62 -5.61
CA ASP A 605 38.37 24.16 -5.61
C ASP A 605 38.09 23.50 -4.23
N TYR A 606 38.18 24.29 -3.14
CA TYR A 606 37.96 23.80 -1.77
C TYR A 606 36.73 24.39 -1.08
N LEU A 607 35.93 25.23 -1.77
CA LEU A 607 34.75 25.84 -1.19
C LEU A 607 33.62 25.96 -2.21
N SER A 608 32.48 25.28 -1.96
CA SER A 608 31.27 25.45 -2.76
C SER A 608 30.04 25.54 -1.87
N PHE A 609 28.99 26.09 -2.44
CA PHE A 609 27.66 26.21 -1.82
C PHE A 609 26.58 25.71 -2.73
N ASP A 610 25.61 24.95 -2.18
CA ASP A 610 24.34 24.66 -2.81
C ASP A 610 23.26 25.54 -2.19
N LEU A 611 22.64 26.38 -2.98
CA LEU A 611 21.63 27.34 -2.57
C LEU A 611 20.29 26.99 -3.22
N GLY A 612 19.26 26.75 -2.44
CA GLY A 612 17.95 26.44 -2.96
C GLY A 612 16.84 27.30 -2.37
N TYR A 613 15.92 27.71 -3.21
CA TYR A 613 14.69 28.40 -2.81
C TYR A 613 13.50 27.89 -3.63
N ARG A 614 12.35 27.75 -2.97
CA ARG A 614 11.09 27.39 -3.60
C ARG A 614 9.91 28.10 -2.93
N TYR A 615 8.97 28.55 -3.76
CA TYR A 615 7.67 29.05 -3.34
C TYR A 615 6.56 28.16 -3.88
N ASP A 616 5.63 27.78 -3.02
CA ASP A 616 4.46 26.96 -3.35
C ASP A 616 3.17 27.67 -2.94
N ASN A 617 2.14 27.54 -3.77
CA ASN A 617 0.77 28.02 -3.52
C ASN A 617 -0.21 26.90 -3.86
N ILE A 618 -0.83 26.31 -2.82
CA ILE A 618 -1.70 25.15 -2.91
C ILE A 618 -3.12 25.56 -2.54
N HIS A 619 -4.09 25.20 -3.37
CA HIS A 619 -5.49 25.52 -3.18
C HIS A 619 -6.36 24.27 -3.28
N TYR A 620 -7.03 23.90 -2.19
CA TYR A 620 -7.99 22.81 -2.08
C TYR A 620 -9.41 23.34 -2.25
N GLN A 621 -10.18 22.67 -3.12
CA GLN A 621 -11.57 23.00 -3.44
C GLN A 621 -12.42 21.74 -3.42
N PRO A 622 -13.25 21.51 -2.40
CA PRO A 622 -14.27 20.47 -2.46
C PRO A 622 -15.20 20.68 -3.66
N LYS A 623 -15.56 19.60 -4.35
CA LYS A 623 -16.45 19.60 -5.51
C LYS A 623 -17.64 18.70 -5.23
N TYR A 624 -18.69 19.27 -4.68
CA TYR A 624 -19.91 18.58 -4.37
C TYR A 624 -21.05 19.10 -5.22
N LYS A 625 -21.82 18.20 -5.82
CA LYS A 625 -23.04 18.51 -6.56
C LYS A 625 -24.15 17.59 -6.02
N HIS A 626 -25.18 18.21 -5.45
CA HIS A 626 -26.34 17.51 -4.90
C HIS A 626 -26.98 16.57 -5.95
N GLY A 627 -27.32 15.34 -5.54
CA GLY A 627 -27.94 14.35 -6.40
C GLY A 627 -27.02 13.68 -7.43
N VAL A 628 -25.75 14.13 -7.58
CA VAL A 628 -24.77 13.61 -8.55
C VAL A 628 -23.55 13.03 -7.85
N THR A 629 -23.04 13.78 -6.86
CA THR A 629 -21.85 13.35 -6.10
C THR A 629 -22.28 12.40 -4.99
N PRO A 630 -21.60 11.23 -4.82
CA PRO A 630 -21.86 10.37 -3.68
C PRO A 630 -21.76 11.16 -2.37
N LYS A 631 -22.79 11.08 -1.56
CA LYS A 631 -22.84 11.85 -0.32
C LYS A 631 -22.04 11.20 0.80
N LEU A 632 -21.68 12.01 1.80
CA LEU A 632 -21.14 11.50 3.06
C LEU A 632 -22.23 10.74 3.81
N PRO A 633 -21.87 9.73 4.63
CA PRO A 633 -22.85 8.97 5.42
C PRO A 633 -23.67 9.86 6.35
N ASP A 634 -24.99 9.73 6.31
CA ASP A 634 -25.94 10.57 7.02
C ASP A 634 -25.70 10.54 8.55
N ASP A 635 -25.38 9.38 9.08
CA ASP A 635 -25.18 9.15 10.50
C ASP A 635 -23.89 9.79 11.04
N ILE A 636 -22.91 10.10 10.17
CA ILE A 636 -21.70 10.80 10.57
C ILE A 636 -21.91 12.31 10.53
N VAL A 637 -22.47 12.81 9.44
CA VAL A 637 -22.57 14.26 9.22
C VAL A 637 -23.71 14.91 9.97
N LYS A 638 -24.69 14.14 10.42
CA LYS A 638 -25.80 14.63 11.22
C LYS A 638 -25.32 15.35 12.48
N GLY A 639 -25.58 16.64 12.56
CA GLY A 639 -25.19 17.48 13.71
C GLY A 639 -23.70 17.73 13.87
N LEU A 640 -22.87 17.44 12.86
CA LEU A 640 -21.42 17.50 12.95
C LEU A 640 -20.89 18.94 13.19
N PHE A 641 -21.29 19.90 12.38
CA PHE A 641 -20.90 21.30 12.49
C PHE A 641 -22.11 22.19 12.81
N ILE A 642 -23.26 21.86 12.25
CA ILE A 642 -24.54 22.52 12.49
C ILE A 642 -25.37 21.56 13.36
N PRO A 643 -25.55 21.85 14.65
CA PRO A 643 -26.21 20.92 15.56
C PRO A 643 -27.71 20.78 15.22
N LEU A 644 -28.26 19.60 15.49
CA LEU A 644 -29.71 19.40 15.49
C LEU A 644 -30.37 20.16 16.66
N LYS A 645 -31.61 20.55 16.47
CA LYS A 645 -32.42 21.14 17.57
C LYS A 645 -32.55 20.16 18.72
N LYS A 646 -32.52 20.67 19.94
CA LYS A 646 -32.78 19.85 21.11
C LYS A 646 -34.24 19.34 21.07
N GLY A 647 -34.44 18.05 21.21
CA GLY A 647 -35.74 17.42 21.22
C GLY A 647 -35.98 16.42 20.10
N ARG A 648 -37.21 16.04 19.85
CA ARG A 648 -37.59 15.08 18.79
C ARG A 648 -37.57 15.81 17.44
N ASN A 649 -36.71 15.37 16.55
CA ASN A 649 -36.62 15.87 15.18
C ASN A 649 -37.38 14.94 14.21
N SER A 650 -38.07 15.52 13.26
CA SER A 650 -38.68 14.77 12.15
C SER A 650 -37.61 14.21 11.19
N ASN A 651 -37.95 13.22 10.39
CA ASN A 651 -37.05 12.68 9.38
C ASN A 651 -36.58 13.76 8.39
N ASP A 652 -37.46 14.69 8.04
CA ASP A 652 -37.13 15.77 7.09
C ASP A 652 -36.19 16.79 7.71
N GLU A 653 -36.34 17.13 8.99
CA GLU A 653 -35.39 17.97 9.72
C GLU A 653 -34.01 17.33 9.79
N VAL A 654 -33.96 16.00 10.03
CA VAL A 654 -32.68 15.26 10.02
C VAL A 654 -32.03 15.29 8.63
N LYS A 655 -32.78 15.00 7.57
CA LYS A 655 -32.27 15.05 6.18
C LYS A 655 -31.79 16.45 5.82
N LYS A 656 -32.53 17.49 6.19
CA LYS A 656 -32.12 18.88 5.97
C LYS A 656 -30.81 19.20 6.71
N ASN A 657 -30.69 18.81 7.98
CA ASN A 657 -29.47 19.00 8.76
C ASN A 657 -28.27 18.26 8.15
N VAL A 658 -28.43 17.03 7.69
CA VAL A 658 -27.40 16.29 6.96
C VAL A 658 -26.91 17.08 5.74
N GLN A 659 -27.85 17.56 4.93
CA GLN A 659 -27.50 18.34 3.73
C GLN A 659 -26.79 19.65 4.07
N GLU A 660 -27.25 20.38 5.08
CA GLU A 660 -26.62 21.62 5.55
C GLU A 660 -25.19 21.38 6.04
N ASN A 661 -24.92 20.26 6.73
CA ASN A 661 -23.57 19.89 7.16
C ASN A 661 -22.66 19.49 5.98
N ILE A 662 -23.19 18.77 4.98
CA ILE A 662 -22.44 18.45 3.75
C ILE A 662 -22.10 19.76 3.01
N ASP A 663 -23.05 20.66 2.85
CA ASP A 663 -22.86 21.96 2.19
C ASP A 663 -21.84 22.84 2.93
N TYR A 664 -21.85 22.78 4.28
CA TYR A 664 -20.85 23.46 5.08
C TYR A 664 -19.43 22.96 4.77
N ILE A 665 -19.21 21.63 4.74
CA ILE A 665 -17.92 21.04 4.38
C ILE A 665 -17.54 21.37 2.94
N ALA A 666 -18.50 21.31 2.03
CA ALA A 666 -18.28 21.57 0.61
C ALA A 666 -17.84 23.03 0.31
N LYS A 667 -18.18 23.96 1.19
CA LYS A 667 -17.77 25.38 1.07
C LYS A 667 -16.39 25.67 1.70
N GLN A 668 -15.77 24.73 2.41
CA GLN A 668 -14.49 24.90 3.09
C GLN A 668 -13.30 24.83 2.12
N ASN A 669 -13.14 25.85 1.28
CA ASN A 669 -11.94 26.00 0.45
C ASN A 669 -10.74 26.35 1.34
N LYS A 670 -9.58 25.76 1.07
CA LYS A 670 -8.34 26.00 1.83
C LYS A 670 -7.21 26.40 0.90
N LYS A 671 -6.41 27.37 1.33
CA LYS A 671 -5.28 27.88 0.57
C LYS A 671 -4.06 27.97 1.48
N TYR A 672 -2.96 27.41 1.02
CA TYR A 672 -1.68 27.39 1.71
C TYR A 672 -0.60 28.02 0.83
N LYS A 673 0.26 28.82 1.43
CA LYS A 673 1.46 29.38 0.80
C LYS A 673 2.66 28.95 1.64
N ALA A 674 3.72 28.51 1.00
CA ALA A 674 4.92 28.06 1.69
C ALA A 674 6.18 28.50 0.97
N HIS A 675 7.21 28.80 1.77
CA HIS A 675 8.56 29.10 1.33
C HIS A 675 9.48 28.02 1.89
N SER A 676 10.23 27.38 1.01
CA SER A 676 11.25 26.39 1.34
C SER A 676 12.61 26.92 0.91
N TYR A 677 13.63 26.59 1.67
CA TYR A 677 15.01 26.95 1.34
C TYR A 677 15.97 25.86 1.78
N SER A 678 17.10 25.78 1.10
CA SER A 678 18.18 24.84 1.39
C SER A 678 19.51 25.56 1.20
N PHE A 679 20.41 25.32 2.13
CA PHE A 679 21.78 25.78 2.12
C PHE A 679 22.69 24.61 2.46
N VAL A 680 23.64 24.29 1.59
CA VAL A 680 24.70 23.34 1.87
C VAL A 680 26.05 24.04 1.59
N SER A 681 26.94 24.00 2.55
CA SER A 681 28.33 24.41 2.36
C SER A 681 29.20 23.16 2.29
N THR A 682 30.00 23.04 1.26
CA THR A 682 31.01 22.00 1.11
C THR A 682 32.39 22.65 1.18
N ILE A 683 33.19 22.20 2.14
CA ILE A 683 34.53 22.67 2.40
C ILE A 683 35.49 21.50 2.32
N ASP A 684 36.44 21.54 1.41
CA ASP A 684 37.47 20.53 1.20
C ASP A 684 38.85 21.09 1.67
N PRO A 685 39.14 21.08 3.00
CA PRO A 685 40.38 21.67 3.53
C PRO A 685 41.63 20.98 2.98
N THR A 686 41.49 19.73 2.58
CA THR A 686 42.54 18.92 1.95
C THR A 686 41.89 18.01 0.91
N SER A 687 42.68 17.40 0.03
CA SER A 687 42.18 16.47 -0.98
C SER A 687 41.53 15.18 -0.43
N PHE A 688 41.70 14.90 0.87
CA PHE A 688 41.16 13.69 1.51
C PHE A 688 40.14 13.98 2.59
N LEU A 689 39.86 15.25 2.93
CA LEU A 689 38.91 15.63 3.98
C LEU A 689 37.86 16.59 3.43
N ARG A 690 36.62 16.23 3.55
CA ARG A 690 35.43 17.06 3.25
C ARG A 690 34.62 17.33 4.50
N LEU A 691 34.27 18.58 4.71
CA LEU A 691 33.31 19.01 5.71
C LEU A 691 32.10 19.59 5.01
N GLN A 692 30.91 19.13 5.37
CA GLN A 692 29.64 19.65 4.83
C GLN A 692 28.73 20.12 5.96
N LEU A 693 28.11 21.28 5.76
CA LEU A 693 27.11 21.86 6.65
C LEU A 693 25.82 22.04 5.85
N LYS A 694 24.71 21.49 6.35
CA LYS A 694 23.40 21.60 5.70
C LYS A 694 22.41 22.24 6.64
N TYR A 695 21.67 23.20 6.11
CA TYR A 695 20.47 23.75 6.71
C TYR A 695 19.34 23.78 5.68
N SER A 696 18.23 23.13 5.96
CA SER A 696 17.10 23.09 5.04
C SER A 696 15.77 23.24 5.77
N LYS A 697 14.83 23.88 5.09
CA LYS A 697 13.44 24.01 5.50
C LYS A 697 12.55 23.42 4.41
N GLY A 698 11.72 22.45 4.81
CA GLY A 698 10.66 21.88 3.99
C GLY A 698 9.30 22.09 4.63
N PHE A 699 8.27 21.82 3.87
CA PHE A 699 6.89 21.88 4.35
C PHE A 699 6.05 20.72 3.76
N ARG A 700 4.91 20.48 4.40
CA ARG A 700 3.86 19.63 3.87
C ARG A 700 2.51 20.30 4.13
N ALA A 701 1.75 20.56 3.08
CA ALA A 701 0.36 20.94 3.23
C ALA A 701 -0.43 19.75 3.79
N PRO A 702 -1.45 19.98 4.64
CA PRO A 702 -2.37 18.93 5.04
C PRO A 702 -2.95 18.25 3.82
N THR A 703 -3.07 16.94 3.84
CA THR A 703 -3.70 16.23 2.70
C THR A 703 -5.22 16.46 2.71
N SER A 704 -5.87 16.26 1.57
CA SER A 704 -7.33 16.36 1.48
C SER A 704 -8.04 15.45 2.47
N ASP A 705 -7.45 14.28 2.73
CA ASP A 705 -8.02 13.29 3.65
C ASP A 705 -7.88 13.73 5.10
N GLU A 706 -6.73 14.28 5.48
CA GLU A 706 -6.53 14.79 6.85
C GLU A 706 -7.53 15.90 7.20
N MET A 707 -7.93 16.70 6.22
CA MET A 707 -8.84 17.82 6.41
C MET A 707 -10.33 17.45 6.31
N TYR A 708 -10.71 16.60 5.35
CA TYR A 708 -12.11 16.43 4.96
C TYR A 708 -12.66 15.01 5.16
N PHE A 709 -11.82 14.04 5.52
CA PHE A 709 -12.26 12.67 5.68
C PHE A 709 -13.20 12.52 6.89
N THR A 710 -14.34 11.87 6.65
CA THR A 710 -15.35 11.56 7.67
C THR A 710 -15.58 10.07 7.69
N PHE A 711 -15.32 9.42 8.80
CA PHE A 711 -15.45 7.97 8.89
C PHE A 711 -16.15 7.54 10.16
N LYS A 712 -17.00 6.56 10.06
CA LYS A 712 -17.64 5.90 11.19
C LYS A 712 -17.47 4.39 11.13
N HIS A 713 -17.05 3.83 12.21
CA HIS A 713 -16.99 2.40 12.46
C HIS A 713 -17.68 2.12 13.79
N PRO A 714 -18.20 0.92 14.04
CA PRO A 714 -18.80 0.58 15.33
C PRO A 714 -17.93 0.88 16.55
N ASP A 715 -16.60 0.77 16.38
CA ASP A 715 -15.64 0.97 17.48
C ASP A 715 -15.10 2.40 17.59
N PHE A 716 -15.15 3.21 16.52
CA PHE A 716 -14.59 4.56 16.51
C PHE A 716 -15.11 5.44 15.36
N THR A 717 -14.94 6.74 15.50
CA THR A 717 -15.33 7.74 14.50
C THR A 717 -14.18 8.72 14.27
N ILE A 718 -13.93 9.11 13.02
CA ILE A 718 -12.97 10.16 12.66
C ILE A 718 -13.73 11.37 12.16
N PHE A 719 -13.44 12.51 12.79
CA PHE A 719 -13.98 13.81 12.39
C PHE A 719 -13.02 14.58 11.48
N PRO A 720 -13.53 15.29 10.48
CA PRO A 720 -12.73 16.19 9.67
C PRO A 720 -12.21 17.37 10.50
N ASN A 721 -11.05 17.90 10.10
CA ASN A 721 -10.50 19.14 10.64
C ASN A 721 -10.00 20.04 9.52
N THR A 722 -10.83 20.96 9.08
CA THR A 722 -10.49 21.91 8.02
C THR A 722 -9.60 23.07 8.47
N ASN A 723 -9.23 23.14 9.76
CA ASN A 723 -8.40 24.20 10.33
C ASN A 723 -6.93 23.77 10.53
N LEU A 724 -6.53 22.66 9.91
CA LEU A 724 -5.15 22.21 9.95
C LEU A 724 -4.21 23.22 9.31
N LYS A 725 -3.03 23.38 9.91
CA LYS A 725 -1.91 24.18 9.41
C LYS A 725 -0.93 23.28 8.67
N PRO A 726 -0.15 23.81 7.71
CA PRO A 726 0.95 23.08 7.12
C PRO A 726 2.01 22.69 8.16
N GLU A 727 2.51 21.47 8.02
CA GLU A 727 3.69 21.02 8.77
C GLU A 727 4.95 21.68 8.20
N ILE A 728 5.87 22.03 9.07
CA ILE A 728 7.17 22.61 8.72
C ILE A 728 8.26 21.75 9.33
N ALA A 729 9.27 21.40 8.55
CA ALA A 729 10.47 20.72 9.01
C ALA A 729 11.71 21.60 8.77
N LYS A 730 12.57 21.71 9.78
CA LYS A 730 13.89 22.37 9.67
C LYS A 730 14.96 21.36 10.05
N THR A 731 15.79 21.01 9.08
CA THR A 731 16.89 20.07 9.27
C THR A 731 18.22 20.81 9.34
N LYS A 732 19.02 20.51 10.35
CA LYS A 732 20.42 20.89 10.50
C LYS A 732 21.25 19.64 10.46
N GLU A 733 22.31 19.61 9.67
CA GLU A 733 23.18 18.46 9.53
C GLU A 733 24.63 18.89 9.30
N ILE A 734 25.53 18.15 9.89
CA ILE A 734 26.99 18.28 9.70
C ILE A 734 27.54 16.93 9.30
N ALA A 735 28.34 16.88 8.25
CA ALA A 735 28.98 15.66 7.78
C ALA A 735 30.49 15.85 7.66
N PHE A 736 31.22 14.85 8.10
CA PHE A 736 32.67 14.70 7.96
C PHE A 736 32.93 13.50 7.06
N THR A 737 33.68 13.72 5.99
CA THR A 737 33.97 12.67 5.02
C THR A 737 35.48 12.61 4.77
N LEU A 738 36.05 11.45 5.02
CA LEU A 738 37.38 11.09 4.53
C LEU A 738 37.21 10.40 3.18
N HIS A 739 37.91 10.86 2.16
CA HIS A 739 37.79 10.28 0.80
C HIS A 739 39.09 10.36 0.02
N ASN A 740 39.19 9.47 -0.93
CA ASN A 740 40.27 9.46 -1.89
C ASN A 740 39.88 8.62 -3.10
N ASP A 741 40.30 9.02 -4.29
CA ASP A 741 39.92 8.34 -5.53
C ASP A 741 40.41 6.88 -5.63
N ASP A 742 41.48 6.56 -4.88
CA ASP A 742 42.06 5.22 -4.86
C ASP A 742 41.33 4.25 -3.92
N TRP A 743 40.98 4.70 -2.71
CA TRP A 743 40.41 3.80 -1.67
C TRP A 743 38.94 4.07 -1.33
N GLY A 744 38.32 5.13 -1.85
CA GLY A 744 36.90 5.40 -1.63
C GLY A 744 36.64 6.40 -0.51
N PHE A 745 35.63 6.17 0.35
CA PHE A 745 35.19 7.14 1.34
C PHE A 745 34.66 6.54 2.65
N ILE A 746 34.75 7.36 3.71
CA ILE A 746 34.07 7.13 5.01
C ILE A 746 33.42 8.46 5.41
N SER A 747 32.10 8.48 5.44
CA SER A 747 31.32 9.67 5.79
C SER A 747 30.52 9.43 7.07
N THR A 748 30.57 10.40 7.99
CA THR A 748 29.80 10.41 9.23
C THR A 748 28.99 11.69 9.30
N SER A 749 27.68 11.60 9.49
CA SER A 749 26.82 12.75 9.64
C SER A 749 26.03 12.74 10.96
N LEU A 750 25.86 13.95 11.51
CA LEU A 750 25.01 14.23 12.66
C LEU A 750 23.85 15.12 12.19
N PHE A 751 22.63 14.73 12.48
CA PHE A 751 21.47 15.50 12.06
C PHE A 751 20.49 15.77 13.20
N LYS A 752 19.76 16.88 13.08
CA LYS A 752 18.62 17.21 13.90
C LYS A 752 17.54 17.87 13.03
N THR A 753 16.34 17.31 13.06
CA THR A 753 15.16 17.88 12.40
C THR A 753 14.15 18.29 13.46
N ASN A 754 13.73 19.54 13.41
CA ASN A 754 12.64 20.09 14.22
C ASN A 754 11.41 20.21 13.33
N TYR A 755 10.33 19.55 13.72
CA TYR A 755 9.01 19.67 13.11
C TYR A 755 8.17 20.63 13.93
N ARG A 756 7.38 21.46 13.25
CA ARG A 756 6.37 22.34 13.85
C ARG A 756 5.04 22.06 13.18
N ASP A 757 3.97 22.20 13.95
CA ASP A 757 2.59 21.94 13.51
C ASP A 757 2.42 20.52 12.95
N PHE A 758 3.10 19.54 13.53
CA PHE A 758 3.10 18.13 13.11
C PHE A 758 1.69 17.56 13.20
N ILE A 759 1.14 17.10 12.06
CA ILE A 759 -0.22 16.56 11.98
C ILE A 759 -0.24 15.14 12.51
N ASP A 760 -1.11 14.89 13.48
CA ASP A 760 -1.28 13.57 14.07
C ASP A 760 -2.74 13.27 14.34
N LEU A 761 -3.14 12.00 14.18
CA LEU A 761 -4.48 11.56 14.54
C LEU A 761 -4.52 11.24 16.02
N VAL A 762 -5.32 12.00 16.78
CA VAL A 762 -5.38 11.85 18.22
C VAL A 762 -6.75 11.41 18.69
N TYR A 763 -6.77 10.67 19.80
CA TYR A 763 -7.98 10.32 20.51
C TYR A 763 -8.54 11.55 21.25
N LYS A 764 -9.81 11.89 20.96
CA LYS A 764 -10.51 13.04 21.54
C LYS A 764 -11.47 12.68 22.67
N GLY A 765 -11.50 11.41 23.06
CA GLY A 765 -12.42 10.89 24.07
C GLY A 765 -13.63 10.20 23.45
N GLU A 766 -14.54 9.76 24.30
CA GLU A 766 -15.83 9.24 23.89
C GLU A 766 -16.84 10.38 23.76
N GLN A 767 -17.54 10.40 22.64
CA GLN A 767 -18.62 11.34 22.39
C GLN A 767 -19.92 10.58 22.19
N THR A 768 -20.99 11.09 22.81
CA THR A 768 -22.31 10.52 22.73
C THR A 768 -23.11 11.20 21.62
N PHE A 769 -23.57 10.41 20.69
CA PHE A 769 -24.39 10.86 19.56
C PHE A 769 -25.83 10.37 19.70
N SER A 770 -26.78 11.20 19.31
CA SER A 770 -28.18 10.78 19.18
C SER A 770 -28.28 9.80 17.99
N VAL A 771 -28.71 8.59 18.26
CA VAL A 771 -28.88 7.52 17.26
C VAL A 771 -30.37 7.23 17.13
N GLY A 772 -30.91 7.51 15.95
CA GLY A 772 -32.32 7.22 15.63
C GLY A 772 -33.32 8.28 16.06
N ASN A 773 -34.56 8.14 15.59
CA ASN A 773 -35.63 9.12 15.74
C ASN A 773 -36.26 9.13 17.15
N ARG A 774 -35.93 8.15 17.98
CA ARG A 774 -36.51 7.97 19.34
C ARG A 774 -35.59 8.43 20.48
N GLY A 775 -34.54 9.20 20.19
CA GLY A 775 -33.68 9.75 21.21
C GLY A 775 -32.68 8.76 21.86
N GLY A 776 -32.48 7.60 21.23
CA GLY A 776 -31.40 6.70 21.66
C GLY A 776 -30.03 7.38 21.49
N THR A 777 -29.14 7.17 22.43
CA THR A 777 -27.75 7.69 22.38
C THR A 777 -26.77 6.55 22.30
N GLN A 778 -25.71 6.73 21.52
CA GLN A 778 -24.59 5.79 21.42
C GLN A 778 -23.29 6.55 21.61
N SER A 779 -22.39 5.99 22.40
CA SER A 779 -21.06 6.56 22.64
C SER A 779 -20.06 5.92 21.69
N PHE A 780 -19.23 6.75 21.06
CA PHE A 780 -18.15 6.32 20.16
C PHE A 780 -16.83 6.92 20.58
N LYS A 781 -15.76 6.15 20.48
CA LYS A 781 -14.40 6.68 20.51
C LYS A 781 -14.20 7.61 19.33
N THR A 782 -13.77 8.82 19.59
CA THR A 782 -13.59 9.83 18.55
C THR A 782 -12.13 10.18 18.38
N PHE A 783 -11.74 10.31 17.11
CA PHE A 783 -10.42 10.68 16.69
C PHE A 783 -10.48 11.86 15.73
N GLN A 784 -9.45 12.68 15.73
CA GLN A 784 -9.34 13.83 14.84
C GLN A 784 -7.88 14.14 14.55
N ASN A 785 -7.57 14.50 13.29
CA ASN A 785 -6.26 15.06 12.96
C ASN A 785 -6.10 16.43 13.59
N ILE A 786 -5.02 16.64 14.31
CA ILE A 786 -4.66 17.94 14.89
C ILE A 786 -3.20 18.26 14.60
N ASN A 787 -2.85 19.54 14.68
CA ASN A 787 -1.45 19.94 14.68
C ASN A 787 -0.90 19.81 16.11
N ARG A 788 0.16 19.03 16.28
CA ARG A 788 0.99 19.01 17.49
C ARG A 788 2.02 20.13 17.39
N ASP A 789 2.37 20.73 18.52
CA ASP A 789 3.24 21.89 18.51
C ASP A 789 4.63 21.57 17.99
N ILE A 790 5.28 20.55 18.52
CA ILE A 790 6.69 20.24 18.21
C ILE A 790 6.91 18.73 18.15
N ALA A 791 7.69 18.30 17.13
CA ALA A 791 8.34 17.01 17.14
C ALA A 791 9.81 17.18 16.78
N VAL A 792 10.69 16.38 17.37
CA VAL A 792 12.14 16.47 17.16
C VAL A 792 12.69 15.09 16.87
N VAL A 793 13.45 14.96 15.78
CA VAL A 793 14.22 13.77 15.44
C VAL A 793 15.69 14.14 15.34
N LYS A 794 16.56 13.38 15.99
CA LYS A 794 18.01 13.54 15.93
C LYS A 794 18.72 12.19 15.79
N GLY A 795 19.86 12.19 15.17
CA GLY A 795 20.60 10.95 14.98
C GLY A 795 21.98 11.11 14.38
N ILE A 796 22.61 9.99 14.25
CA ILE A 796 23.93 9.81 13.62
C ILE A 796 23.81 8.77 12.51
N GLU A 797 24.43 9.04 11.38
CA GLU A 797 24.53 8.14 10.23
C GLU A 797 25.99 8.01 9.81
N ILE A 798 26.42 6.78 9.48
CA ILE A 798 27.72 6.50 8.88
C ILE A 798 27.46 5.79 7.56
N ASN A 799 28.16 6.22 6.52
CA ASN A 799 28.16 5.57 5.22
C ASN A 799 29.61 5.49 4.73
N SER A 800 30.06 4.30 4.39
CA SER A 800 31.41 4.09 3.92
C SER A 800 31.48 3.02 2.85
N LYS A 801 32.41 3.19 1.92
CA LYS A 801 32.81 2.19 0.94
C LYS A 801 34.30 2.34 0.67
N VAL A 802 35.05 1.25 0.89
CA VAL A 802 36.51 1.22 0.78
C VAL A 802 36.95 0.12 -0.18
N PHE A 803 37.74 0.45 -1.17
CA PHE A 803 38.31 -0.44 -2.17
C PHE A 803 39.71 -0.88 -1.76
N LEU A 804 39.95 -2.19 -1.72
CA LEU A 804 41.17 -2.75 -1.11
C LEU A 804 42.32 -2.95 -2.11
N GLY A 805 42.08 -2.84 -3.41
CA GLY A 805 43.04 -3.15 -4.47
C GLY A 805 44.35 -2.34 -4.40
N LYS A 806 44.28 -1.09 -3.92
CA LYS A 806 45.47 -0.24 -3.73
C LYS A 806 46.27 -0.55 -2.46
N MET A 807 45.65 -1.25 -1.49
CA MET A 807 46.34 -1.68 -0.27
C MET A 807 47.24 -2.88 -0.55
N ALA A 808 46.77 -3.83 -1.36
CA ALA A 808 47.52 -5.02 -1.76
C ALA A 808 46.99 -5.56 -3.06
N LYS A 809 47.88 -5.86 -4.02
CA LYS A 809 47.51 -6.33 -5.36
C LYS A 809 46.63 -7.58 -5.36
N PHE A 810 46.79 -8.49 -4.40
CA PHE A 810 45.95 -9.67 -4.28
C PHE A 810 44.51 -9.37 -3.79
N MET A 811 44.25 -8.16 -3.31
CA MET A 811 42.93 -7.67 -2.88
C MET A 811 42.25 -6.86 -3.98
N ASP A 812 42.80 -6.82 -5.21
CA ASP A 812 42.15 -6.15 -6.32
C ASP A 812 40.76 -6.73 -6.61
N GLY A 813 39.78 -5.85 -6.80
CA GLY A 813 38.37 -6.22 -6.93
C GLY A 813 37.59 -6.29 -5.62
N PHE A 814 38.26 -6.37 -4.45
CA PHE A 814 37.57 -6.38 -3.16
C PHE A 814 37.19 -4.96 -2.69
N ASN A 815 35.99 -4.86 -2.13
CA ASN A 815 35.54 -3.65 -1.43
C ASN A 815 34.84 -4.00 -0.13
N LEU A 816 34.90 -3.10 0.83
CA LEU A 816 34.20 -3.15 2.10
C LEU A 816 33.23 -1.98 2.19
N SER A 817 32.02 -2.23 2.67
CA SER A 817 31.05 -1.17 2.96
C SER A 817 30.53 -1.29 4.39
N TYR A 818 30.29 -0.16 5.01
CA TYR A 818 29.66 -0.09 6.32
C TYR A 818 28.67 1.05 6.37
N LYS A 819 27.44 0.73 6.79
CA LYS A 819 26.38 1.71 7.01
C LYS A 819 25.84 1.55 8.42
N TYR A 820 25.59 2.67 9.07
CA TYR A 820 25.08 2.72 10.43
C TYR A 820 24.06 3.85 10.56
N THR A 821 22.97 3.60 11.27
CA THR A 821 22.03 4.65 11.67
C THR A 821 21.52 4.41 13.09
N TYR A 822 21.61 5.45 13.90
CA TYR A 822 20.94 5.53 15.19
C TYR A 822 20.19 6.84 15.30
N GLN A 823 18.91 6.77 15.71
CA GLN A 823 18.05 7.93 15.75
C GLN A 823 17.06 7.85 16.91
N LYS A 824 16.67 9.04 17.40
CA LYS A 824 15.61 9.22 18.41
C LYS A 824 14.62 10.28 17.95
N GLY A 825 13.32 10.04 18.19
CA GLY A 825 12.25 10.97 17.87
C GLY A 825 11.25 11.09 19.02
N ARG A 826 10.87 12.36 19.32
CA ARG A 826 9.90 12.70 20.39
C ARG A 826 8.96 13.78 19.89
N MET A 827 7.68 13.68 20.33
CA MET A 827 6.62 14.67 20.08
C MET A 827 6.18 15.27 21.40
N ASP A 828 5.72 16.52 21.39
CA ASP A 828 5.13 17.23 22.56
C ASP A 828 5.89 16.94 23.87
N GLY A 829 7.19 17.19 23.86
CA GLY A 829 8.10 17.02 24.99
C GLY A 829 8.67 15.62 25.12
N ASN A 830 7.90 14.57 25.30
CA ASN A 830 8.47 13.25 25.58
C ASN A 830 7.71 12.06 24.96
N ILE A 831 6.73 12.29 24.11
CA ILE A 831 5.99 11.19 23.45
C ILE A 831 6.86 10.56 22.37
N PRO A 832 7.14 9.25 22.39
CA PRO A 832 7.93 8.60 21.35
C PRO A 832 7.24 8.63 19.99
N MET A 833 8.02 8.74 18.92
CA MET A 833 7.54 8.59 17.54
C MET A 833 7.65 7.12 17.13
N ASN A 834 6.53 6.44 16.89
CA ASN A 834 6.50 5.01 16.58
C ASN A 834 7.23 4.65 15.28
N ALA A 835 7.32 5.56 14.31
CA ALA A 835 8.00 5.32 13.04
C ALA A 835 9.53 5.34 13.13
N ILE A 836 10.12 5.71 14.27
CA ILE A 836 11.57 5.64 14.49
C ILE A 836 12.04 4.19 14.45
N GLN A 837 12.94 3.91 13.52
CA GLN A 837 13.55 2.58 13.37
C GLN A 837 14.57 2.29 14.47
N PRO A 838 14.75 1.03 14.88
CA PRO A 838 15.84 0.60 15.75
C PRO A 838 17.20 0.93 15.12
N LYS A 839 18.23 1.00 15.97
CA LYS A 839 19.62 1.10 15.52
C LYS A 839 19.95 -0.02 14.52
N THR A 840 20.45 0.35 13.35
CA THR A 840 20.70 -0.57 12.24
C THR A 840 22.13 -0.43 11.73
N MET A 841 22.77 -1.54 11.46
CA MET A 841 24.11 -1.66 10.89
C MET A 841 24.08 -2.62 9.69
N VAL A 842 24.72 -2.22 8.61
CA VAL A 842 24.91 -3.06 7.42
C VAL A 842 26.39 -3.12 7.09
N TYR A 843 26.97 -4.30 7.13
CA TYR A 843 28.34 -4.59 6.70
C TYR A 843 28.27 -5.27 5.33
N GLY A 844 29.09 -4.85 4.39
CA GLY A 844 29.19 -5.47 3.08
C GLY A 844 30.63 -5.82 2.74
N LEU A 845 30.85 -7.00 2.20
CA LEU A 845 32.05 -7.45 1.54
C LEU A 845 31.71 -7.73 0.09
N GLY A 846 32.23 -6.93 -0.83
CA GLY A 846 32.05 -7.10 -2.26
C GLY A 846 33.33 -7.58 -2.93
N TYR A 847 33.18 -8.35 -3.99
CA TYR A 847 34.25 -8.72 -4.90
C TYR A 847 33.74 -8.65 -6.34
N ASP A 848 34.46 -7.91 -7.17
CA ASP A 848 34.31 -7.90 -8.62
C ASP A 848 35.63 -8.31 -9.25
N HIS A 849 35.63 -9.42 -9.98
CA HIS A 849 36.81 -9.84 -10.71
C HIS A 849 37.20 -8.75 -11.72
N PRO A 850 38.50 -8.44 -11.89
CA PRO A 850 38.96 -7.38 -12.83
C PRO A 850 38.44 -7.50 -14.25
N SER A 851 38.16 -8.73 -14.73
CA SER A 851 37.51 -8.98 -16.02
C SER A 851 36.00 -8.68 -16.00
N GLN A 852 35.39 -8.37 -14.84
CA GLN A 852 33.95 -8.18 -14.64
C GLN A 852 33.06 -9.35 -15.08
N LYS A 853 33.63 -10.54 -15.29
CA LYS A 853 32.89 -11.73 -15.65
C LYS A 853 32.15 -12.38 -14.51
N PHE A 854 32.56 -12.13 -13.28
CA PHE A 854 31.90 -12.63 -12.08
C PHE A 854 32.21 -11.75 -10.86
N GLY A 855 31.32 -11.81 -9.90
CA GLY A 855 31.50 -11.13 -8.62
C GLY A 855 30.44 -11.56 -7.60
N PHE A 856 30.64 -11.15 -6.37
CA PHE A 856 29.69 -11.41 -5.30
C PHE A 856 29.65 -10.26 -4.29
N ASN A 857 28.56 -10.19 -3.54
CA ASN A 857 28.40 -9.35 -2.36
C ASN A 857 27.90 -10.20 -1.20
N PHE A 858 28.55 -10.07 -0.06
CA PHE A 858 28.12 -10.67 1.19
C PHE A 858 27.72 -9.54 2.14
N TYR A 859 26.47 -9.55 2.57
CA TYR A 859 25.92 -8.54 3.47
C TYR A 859 25.57 -9.15 4.82
N THR A 860 25.93 -8.43 5.88
CA THR A 860 25.51 -8.70 7.27
C THR A 860 24.68 -7.51 7.75
N THR A 861 23.41 -7.71 7.99
CA THR A 861 22.51 -6.68 8.53
C THR A 861 22.21 -6.99 9.99
N HIS A 862 22.59 -6.10 10.89
CA HIS A 862 22.25 -6.18 12.30
C HIS A 862 21.27 -5.07 12.69
N VAL A 863 20.14 -5.46 13.31
CA VAL A 863 19.11 -4.53 13.79
C VAL A 863 18.92 -4.77 15.29
N ALA A 864 19.02 -3.69 16.06
CA ALA A 864 18.80 -3.74 17.51
C ALA A 864 17.33 -3.94 17.87
N SER A 865 17.04 -4.27 19.10
CA SER A 865 15.65 -4.36 19.60
C SER A 865 14.99 -2.99 19.67
N LYS A 866 13.67 -2.98 19.52
CA LYS A 866 12.82 -1.83 19.81
C LYS A 866 12.34 -1.92 21.25
N ASN A 867 12.65 -0.91 22.06
CA ASN A 867 12.33 -0.89 23.48
C ASN A 867 10.93 -0.32 23.75
N PRO A 868 10.26 -0.76 24.84
CA PRO A 868 8.92 -0.25 25.19
C PRO A 868 8.85 1.28 25.39
N GLU A 869 9.88 1.88 26.00
CA GLU A 869 9.98 3.32 26.21
C GLU A 869 10.09 4.16 24.93
N ASP A 870 10.40 3.52 23.81
CA ASP A 870 10.47 4.13 22.49
C ASP A 870 9.18 3.96 21.66
N THR A 871 8.08 3.58 22.30
CA THR A 871 6.76 3.40 21.67
C THR A 871 5.65 4.04 22.48
N TYR A 872 4.55 4.39 21.85
CA TYR A 872 3.36 4.85 22.56
C TYR A 872 2.07 4.29 21.93
N ASP A 873 1.00 4.25 22.75
CA ASP A 873 -0.32 3.83 22.30
C ASP A 873 -1.16 5.03 21.86
N ILE A 874 -1.51 5.07 20.58
CA ILE A 874 -2.38 6.10 20.01
C ILE A 874 -3.77 6.17 20.67
N TYR A 875 -4.23 5.08 21.30
CA TYR A 875 -5.53 5.00 21.97
C TYR A 875 -5.49 5.35 23.45
N ALA A 876 -4.32 5.52 24.03
CA ALA A 876 -4.21 5.90 25.43
C ALA A 876 -4.84 7.27 25.67
N LYS A 877 -5.67 7.35 26.72
CA LYS A 877 -6.25 8.62 27.19
C LYS A 877 -5.14 9.56 27.67
N ASP A 878 -4.13 8.99 28.29
CA ASP A 878 -2.95 9.71 28.74
C ASP A 878 -1.90 9.66 27.64
N LYS A 879 -1.66 10.82 27.01
CA LYS A 879 -0.68 10.99 25.93
C LYS A 879 0.78 10.76 26.38
N GLN A 880 1.04 10.72 27.67
CA GLN A 880 2.36 10.45 28.24
C GLN A 880 2.59 8.97 28.53
N GLN A 881 1.57 8.15 28.35
CA GLN A 881 1.66 6.72 28.59
C GLN A 881 2.55 6.07 27.52
N THR A 882 3.69 5.56 27.95
CA THR A 882 4.63 4.81 27.10
C THR A 882 4.30 3.32 27.07
N ASN A 883 3.49 2.84 28.02
CA ASN A 883 3.01 1.48 28.02
C ASN A 883 1.90 1.33 27.00
N THR A 884 2.24 0.83 25.87
CA THR A 884 1.48 0.90 24.65
C THR A 884 0.69 -0.38 24.40
N SER A 885 -0.42 -0.26 23.67
CA SER A 885 -1.13 -1.40 23.12
C SER A 885 -0.28 -2.22 22.13
N ILE A 886 0.81 -1.67 21.63
CA ILE A 886 1.80 -2.40 20.85
C ILE A 886 2.57 -3.35 21.79
N LYS A 887 1.94 -4.43 22.16
CA LYS A 887 2.49 -5.42 23.08
C LYS A 887 3.73 -6.12 22.54
N TRP A 888 3.77 -6.33 21.22
CA TRP A 888 4.81 -7.09 20.55
C TRP A 888 5.88 -6.15 19.98
N ARG A 889 7.13 -6.32 20.45
CA ARG A 889 8.30 -5.54 20.06
C ARG A 889 9.19 -6.37 19.18
N SER A 890 9.96 -5.75 18.28
CA SER A 890 11.02 -6.45 17.57
C SER A 890 12.22 -6.69 18.50
N LYS A 891 12.70 -7.94 18.53
CA LYS A 891 13.97 -8.29 19.19
C LYS A 891 15.14 -8.02 18.23
N SER A 892 16.35 -7.88 18.77
CA SER A 892 17.54 -7.76 17.93
C SER A 892 17.76 -9.01 17.08
N TYR A 893 18.23 -8.79 15.86
CA TYR A 893 18.55 -9.87 14.94
C TYR A 893 19.72 -9.52 14.02
N THR A 894 20.34 -10.57 13.47
CA THR A 894 21.39 -10.47 12.44
C THR A 894 21.04 -11.37 11.28
N ILE A 895 21.09 -10.82 10.08
CA ILE A 895 20.77 -11.51 8.81
C ILE A 895 22.00 -11.49 7.93
N LEU A 896 22.28 -12.63 7.30
CA LEU A 896 23.37 -12.81 6.34
C LEU A 896 22.77 -13.08 4.95
N ASP A 897 23.22 -12.31 3.95
CA ASP A 897 22.84 -12.46 2.55
C ASP A 897 24.08 -12.61 1.67
N LEU A 898 24.03 -13.54 0.70
CA LEU A 898 25.07 -13.74 -0.29
C LEU A 898 24.47 -13.65 -1.69
N ILE A 899 24.97 -12.73 -2.51
CA ILE A 899 24.48 -12.46 -3.85
C ILE A 899 25.65 -12.49 -4.81
N GLY A 900 25.48 -13.10 -5.98
CA GLY A 900 26.54 -13.16 -6.98
C GLY A 900 26.03 -13.09 -8.39
N TYR A 901 26.95 -12.80 -9.31
CA TYR A 901 26.70 -12.83 -10.74
C TYR A 901 27.85 -13.49 -11.49
N VAL A 902 27.53 -14.04 -12.66
CA VAL A 902 28.50 -14.59 -13.61
C VAL A 902 28.05 -14.28 -15.03
N GLN A 903 29.01 -13.91 -15.88
CA GLN A 903 28.88 -13.73 -17.33
C GLN A 903 29.66 -14.84 -18.06
N PRO A 904 29.08 -16.00 -18.32
CA PRO A 904 29.75 -17.10 -19.00
C PRO A 904 30.18 -16.74 -20.42
N ILE A 905 29.35 -15.95 -21.11
CA ILE A 905 29.58 -15.35 -22.40
C ILE A 905 29.13 -13.89 -22.39
N LYS A 906 29.63 -13.08 -23.32
CA LYS A 906 29.41 -11.63 -23.38
C LYS A 906 27.94 -11.21 -23.30
N ASN A 907 27.03 -12.02 -23.87
CA ASN A 907 25.61 -11.70 -24.01
C ASN A 907 24.71 -12.37 -22.98
N LEU A 908 25.28 -13.06 -21.99
CA LEU A 908 24.53 -13.81 -21.00
C LEU A 908 25.00 -13.45 -19.59
N THR A 909 24.11 -12.93 -18.76
CA THR A 909 24.36 -12.69 -17.34
C THR A 909 23.42 -13.55 -16.50
N ILE A 910 23.99 -14.28 -15.56
CA ILE A 910 23.26 -15.09 -14.57
C ILE A 910 23.52 -14.46 -13.20
N ARG A 911 22.46 -14.20 -12.45
CA ARG A 911 22.52 -13.68 -11.08
C ARG A 911 21.82 -14.64 -10.14
N ALA A 912 22.40 -14.90 -8.99
CA ALA A 912 21.80 -15.73 -7.94
C ALA A 912 22.08 -15.15 -6.57
N GLY A 913 21.15 -15.35 -5.63
CA GLY A 913 21.29 -14.88 -4.26
C GLY A 913 20.64 -15.82 -3.27
N VAL A 914 21.27 -15.95 -2.11
CA VAL A 914 20.75 -16.63 -0.91
C VAL A 914 20.55 -15.58 0.15
N TYR A 915 19.30 -15.40 0.57
CA TYR A 915 18.90 -14.41 1.57
C TYR A 915 18.56 -15.11 2.88
N ASN A 916 18.87 -14.48 4.00
CA ASN A 916 18.75 -15.07 5.33
C ASN A 916 19.46 -16.44 5.39
N LEU A 917 20.75 -16.44 5.04
CA LEU A 917 21.60 -17.64 4.90
C LEU A 917 21.53 -18.56 6.12
N THR A 918 21.47 -17.99 7.33
CA THR A 918 21.41 -18.71 8.59
C THR A 918 20.01 -19.17 8.99
N ASN A 919 19.00 -18.93 8.15
CA ASN A 919 17.59 -19.23 8.43
C ASN A 919 17.10 -18.62 9.76
N ARG A 920 17.47 -17.36 10.02
CA ARG A 920 17.12 -16.68 11.28
C ARG A 920 15.63 -16.33 11.30
N LYS A 921 14.95 -16.67 12.38
CA LYS A 921 13.59 -16.21 12.67
C LYS A 921 13.65 -14.78 13.22
N TYR A 922 12.99 -13.84 12.53
CA TYR A 922 12.98 -12.43 12.94
C TYR A 922 11.72 -11.70 12.47
N ILE A 923 11.40 -10.62 13.12
CA ILE A 923 10.34 -9.69 12.77
C ILE A 923 10.93 -8.29 12.65
N THR A 924 10.62 -7.57 11.58
CA THR A 924 11.01 -6.17 11.43
C THR A 924 10.17 -5.28 12.33
N TRP A 925 10.69 -4.09 12.68
CA TRP A 925 9.89 -3.14 13.45
C TRP A 925 8.64 -2.67 12.68
N ASP A 926 8.74 -2.46 11.37
CA ASP A 926 7.58 -2.07 10.55
C ASP A 926 6.48 -3.14 10.59
N SER A 927 6.84 -4.42 10.50
CA SER A 927 5.88 -5.51 10.64
C SER A 927 5.32 -5.61 12.08
N ALA A 928 6.17 -5.51 13.10
CA ALA A 928 5.73 -5.58 14.50
C ALA A 928 4.78 -4.44 14.89
N ARG A 929 5.04 -3.20 14.41
CA ARG A 929 4.17 -2.06 14.68
C ARG A 929 2.85 -2.09 13.93
N SER A 930 2.72 -2.94 12.89
CA SER A 930 1.45 -3.16 12.20
C SER A 930 0.47 -4.02 13.00
N ILE A 931 0.93 -4.74 14.03
CA ILE A 931 0.09 -5.59 14.88
C ILE A 931 -0.78 -4.72 15.78
N ARG A 932 -2.08 -5.01 15.80
CA ARG A 932 -3.10 -4.26 16.55
C ARG A 932 -3.57 -5.02 17.78
N SER A 933 -3.99 -4.26 18.79
CA SER A 933 -4.61 -4.80 19.99
C SER A 933 -6.12 -5.06 19.83
N PHE A 934 -6.74 -4.46 18.82
CA PHE A 934 -8.17 -4.57 18.52
C PHE A 934 -8.41 -4.45 17.02
N GLY A 935 -9.65 -4.66 16.60
CA GLY A 935 -10.04 -4.67 15.20
C GLY A 935 -10.17 -6.10 14.66
N THR A 936 -10.18 -6.24 13.37
CA THR A 936 -10.46 -7.50 12.67
C THR A 936 -9.31 -8.02 11.82
N SER A 937 -8.40 -7.13 11.39
CA SER A 937 -7.18 -7.49 10.67
C SER A 937 -5.94 -7.14 11.50
N ASN A 938 -4.81 -7.77 11.18
CA ASN A 938 -3.53 -7.58 11.88
C ASN A 938 -3.61 -7.75 13.42
N VAL A 939 -4.61 -8.48 13.90
CA VAL A 939 -4.83 -8.78 15.32
C VAL A 939 -4.30 -10.16 15.62
N ILE A 940 -3.59 -10.29 16.73
CA ILE A 940 -3.12 -11.57 17.25
C ILE A 940 -3.80 -11.89 18.59
N GLU A 941 -3.71 -13.13 19.04
CA GLU A 941 -4.16 -13.49 20.37
C GLU A 941 -3.26 -12.85 21.44
N GLN A 942 -3.78 -11.84 22.14
CA GLN A 942 -2.99 -11.00 23.03
C GLN A 942 -2.48 -11.71 24.28
N THR A 943 -3.15 -12.79 24.71
CA THR A 943 -2.78 -13.52 25.92
C THR A 943 -1.64 -14.51 25.65
N THR A 944 -1.73 -15.25 24.56
CA THR A 944 -0.80 -16.33 24.24
C THR A 944 0.27 -15.92 23.22
N GLY A 945 0.01 -14.88 22.44
CA GLY A 945 0.86 -14.49 21.31
C GLY A 945 0.66 -15.33 20.06
N LEU A 946 -0.31 -16.24 20.04
CA LEU A 946 -0.62 -17.00 18.83
C LEU A 946 -1.07 -16.08 17.71
N GLY A 947 -0.67 -16.36 16.50
CA GLY A 947 -0.90 -15.55 15.31
C GLY A 947 0.24 -14.59 14.96
N ILE A 948 1.26 -14.46 15.82
CA ILE A 948 2.39 -13.56 15.55
C ILE A 948 3.29 -14.06 14.42
N ASN A 949 3.34 -15.37 14.18
CA ASN A 949 4.28 -15.93 13.22
C ASN A 949 4.05 -15.42 11.79
N ARG A 950 2.80 -15.13 11.41
CA ARG A 950 2.50 -14.57 10.08
C ARG A 950 3.12 -13.21 9.80
N PHE A 951 3.59 -12.50 10.84
CA PHE A 951 4.28 -11.20 10.74
C PHE A 951 5.80 -11.33 10.70
N TYR A 952 6.34 -12.53 10.87
CA TYR A 952 7.77 -12.78 10.75
C TYR A 952 8.20 -12.73 9.28
N ALA A 953 9.40 -12.24 9.06
CA ALA A 953 10.01 -12.22 7.73
C ALA A 953 10.28 -13.64 7.23
N PRO A 954 10.47 -13.82 5.92
CA PRO A 954 10.82 -15.12 5.34
C PRO A 954 12.05 -15.74 5.98
N GLY A 955 12.06 -17.06 6.07
CA GLY A 955 13.26 -17.82 6.37
C GLY A 955 14.28 -17.74 5.25
N ARG A 956 15.21 -18.70 5.16
CA ARG A 956 16.16 -18.78 4.05
C ARG A 956 15.40 -18.85 2.73
N ASN A 957 15.73 -17.96 1.81
CA ASN A 957 15.09 -17.87 0.49
C ASN A 957 16.12 -17.57 -0.60
N TYR A 958 15.72 -17.75 -1.84
CA TYR A 958 16.60 -17.69 -3.00
C TYR A 958 15.98 -16.79 -4.09
N LYS A 959 16.84 -16.02 -4.77
CA LYS A 959 16.46 -15.29 -5.99
C LYS A 959 17.46 -15.66 -7.09
N MET A 960 16.97 -15.81 -8.31
CA MET A 960 17.78 -16.07 -9.50
C MET A 960 17.24 -15.30 -10.69
N SER A 961 18.12 -14.80 -11.53
CA SER A 961 17.73 -14.22 -12.82
C SER A 961 18.73 -14.57 -13.91
N VAL A 962 18.24 -14.71 -15.14
CA VAL A 962 19.00 -14.93 -16.35
C VAL A 962 18.64 -13.85 -17.35
N GLN A 963 19.64 -13.18 -17.91
CA GLN A 963 19.47 -12.07 -18.84
C GLN A 963 20.30 -12.30 -20.10
N PHE A 964 19.66 -12.20 -21.23
CA PHE A 964 20.29 -12.18 -22.56
C PHE A 964 20.24 -10.77 -23.13
N GLU A 965 21.32 -10.31 -23.74
CA GLU A 965 21.48 -8.96 -24.32
C GLU A 965 22.13 -9.04 -25.71
N PHE A 966 21.59 -8.26 -26.68
CA PHE A 966 22.06 -8.21 -28.06
C PHE A 966 22.21 -6.78 -28.59
#